data_e57fab1402195994b65e784c3c614c4a
#
_entry.id   e57fab1402195994b65e784c3c614c4a
#
_cell.length_a   1.000
_cell.length_b   1.000
_cell.length_c   1.000
_cell.angle_alpha   90.00
_cell.angle_beta   90.00
_cell.angle_gamma   90.00
#
_symmetry.space_group_name_H-M   'P 1'
#
loop_
_entity.id
_entity.type
_entity.pdbx_description
1 polymer ?
#
loop_
_entity_poly.entity_id
_entity_poly.type
_entity_poly.pdbx_seq_one_letter_code
_entity_poly.pdbx_strand_id
1 'polypeptide(L)'
;LIKNMKYSYNWLKELSGTKLSPEKAADVLTMHAFELEGLEKAGQEFEGVAVGKILEVKKHPNADKLQIARVDVGGAQPLRTGYGTPPLSTGEGDKDGLLIVCGAPNIAVGQKVPVALVGAKLPNGTEIKATEIRGEKSFGMLCAKDELGLGEDHSGILILDKSAKVGQPLAQYFGEADTVFEIKVLPDRAHDAMSHVGVAREMAALEGKKFDYDFDELKLSAKKSKKLSVVIKDKKLCPRYIGTVMENVEIKPSPEWMQDRLKTCGIKAINNVVDATNYVMLELGQPMHAFDAEQIQNHKNKKTEIVVRRAKDKEKLVLLDDSEIILDENDLLITNGETPLALAGIMGGKDSGINENTKTIVLEAANFHAINIRKSRSRLNIKTESSDRFEKDIDPNLAEKAMVRIIEILEHTANAKLEGVVDIYPNKIKPWKIKLDLEYVNSLLGENVTQKEIVKILNSINIHPTVQPNKVVCEIPTYRIDLKTQEDLIEEIGRLRGYEKIQPQALLEPVEPAKKNEQVFFERQLKNTLANFGFDEMYNYSFYSNRDAEICGLGGIKHYEIANPMNPDQELVRASLIPNLLKNVRQNLKHFESFNLFEIGRVYYPQNNQAEEKRMLVAASVLEKDKDADSFYSMKSAVENLLESLGIKGVAVSFAETKSAVAHPGRVAEVKIYNHAVGMISEVNPAVLAKYKITKRVAMAEIDLEKLLAVLPKTKKYHPINKFPSLTRDISMIVPETVTYGEIEKLTKKIGGQLIDSVSLFDFFKAKQSLAIRITLAAKDKTLESVEVEKVMEKIISSLEKELKVEVRK
;
A
#
# COMPACT_ATOMS: atom_id res chain seq x y z
N LEU A 1 -2.49 6.63 -0.50
CA LEU A 1 -3.25 5.38 -0.38
C LEU A 1 -4.40 5.43 -1.36
N ILE A 2 -4.51 4.43 -2.25
CA ILE A 2 -5.65 4.27 -3.16
C ILE A 2 -6.85 3.94 -2.25
N LYS A 3 -7.94 4.70 -2.37
CA LYS A 3 -9.16 4.43 -1.61
C LYS A 3 -9.91 3.28 -2.29
N ASN A 4 -10.30 2.27 -1.53
CA ASN A 4 -11.17 1.21 -2.02
C ASN A 4 -12.55 1.76 -2.33
N MET A 5 -13.13 1.30 -3.43
CA MET A 5 -14.50 1.62 -3.82
C MET A 5 -15.45 0.56 -3.28
N LYS A 6 -16.59 1.00 -2.75
CA LYS A 6 -17.65 0.11 -2.23
C LYS A 6 -18.73 -0.10 -3.29
N TYR A 7 -19.03 -1.37 -3.57
CA TYR A 7 -20.05 -1.76 -4.53
C TYR A 7 -21.08 -2.67 -3.87
N SER A 8 -22.36 -2.42 -4.13
CA SER A 8 -23.46 -3.30 -3.75
C SER A 8 -23.47 -4.52 -4.67
N TYR A 9 -23.31 -5.72 -4.11
CA TYR A 9 -23.40 -6.96 -4.89
C TYR A 9 -24.80 -7.17 -5.47
N ASN A 10 -25.86 -6.85 -4.72
CA ASN A 10 -27.23 -6.97 -5.22
C ASN A 10 -27.47 -6.06 -6.43
N TRP A 11 -26.91 -4.86 -6.43
CA TRP A 11 -26.97 -3.96 -7.58
C TRP A 11 -26.14 -4.46 -8.76
N LEU A 12 -24.92 -4.97 -8.50
CA LEU A 12 -24.12 -5.62 -9.54
C LEU A 12 -24.81 -6.85 -10.13
N LYS A 13 -25.47 -7.66 -9.31
CA LYS A 13 -26.27 -8.83 -9.72
C LYS A 13 -27.45 -8.43 -10.61
N GLU A 14 -28.18 -7.39 -10.24
CA GLU A 14 -29.27 -6.83 -11.04
C GLU A 14 -28.78 -6.40 -12.42
N LEU A 15 -27.67 -5.65 -12.48
CA LEU A 15 -27.12 -5.12 -13.74
C LEU A 15 -26.47 -6.22 -14.61
N SER A 16 -25.71 -7.14 -14.02
CA SER A 16 -24.97 -8.17 -14.77
C SER A 16 -25.78 -9.42 -15.08
N GLY A 17 -26.89 -9.64 -14.35
CA GLY A 17 -27.65 -10.89 -14.41
C GLY A 17 -26.86 -12.10 -13.91
N THR A 18 -25.84 -11.91 -13.07
CA THR A 18 -25.02 -12.99 -12.52
C THR A 18 -25.84 -13.92 -11.63
N LYS A 19 -25.48 -15.22 -11.66
CA LYS A 19 -26.02 -16.27 -10.76
C LYS A 19 -24.98 -16.77 -9.77
N LEU A 20 -23.79 -16.23 -9.78
CA LEU A 20 -22.73 -16.58 -8.82
C LEU A 20 -23.15 -16.14 -7.41
N SER A 21 -22.63 -16.80 -6.38
CA SER A 21 -22.70 -16.24 -5.02
C SER A 21 -21.73 -15.07 -4.88
N PRO A 22 -21.90 -14.17 -3.88
CA PRO A 22 -20.96 -13.07 -3.65
C PRO A 22 -19.49 -13.52 -3.58
N GLU A 23 -19.21 -14.63 -2.87
CA GLU A 23 -17.88 -15.16 -2.68
C GLU A 23 -17.28 -15.63 -4.01
N LYS A 24 -18.06 -16.39 -4.83
CA LYS A 24 -17.60 -16.85 -6.14
C LYS A 24 -17.41 -15.69 -7.13
N ALA A 25 -18.28 -14.69 -7.08
CA ALA A 25 -18.12 -13.50 -7.91
C ALA A 25 -16.84 -12.73 -7.54
N ALA A 26 -16.55 -12.62 -6.23
CA ALA A 26 -15.33 -12.03 -5.72
C ALA A 26 -14.06 -12.77 -6.19
N ASP A 27 -14.07 -14.11 -6.10
CA ASP A 27 -12.95 -14.94 -6.59
C ASP A 27 -12.70 -14.74 -8.08
N VAL A 28 -13.76 -14.77 -8.90
CA VAL A 28 -13.66 -14.61 -10.36
C VAL A 28 -13.16 -13.19 -10.72
N LEU A 29 -13.67 -12.15 -10.07
CA LEU A 29 -13.20 -10.78 -10.29
C LEU A 29 -11.74 -10.63 -9.90
N THR A 30 -11.32 -11.18 -8.75
CA THR A 30 -9.93 -11.10 -8.27
C THR A 30 -8.95 -11.79 -9.21
N MET A 31 -9.35 -12.95 -9.75
CA MET A 31 -8.48 -13.72 -10.66
C MET A 31 -8.31 -13.08 -12.04
N HIS A 32 -9.30 -12.32 -12.52
CA HIS A 32 -9.33 -11.92 -13.93
C HIS A 32 -9.50 -10.43 -14.21
N ALA A 33 -9.85 -9.62 -13.19
CA ALA A 33 -10.21 -8.22 -13.41
C ALA A 33 -9.72 -7.24 -12.35
N PHE A 34 -10.18 -7.37 -11.11
CA PHE A 34 -9.98 -6.37 -10.05
C PHE A 34 -9.61 -7.02 -8.73
N GLU A 35 -8.67 -6.44 -7.99
CA GLU A 35 -8.32 -6.86 -6.63
C GLU A 35 -9.45 -6.49 -5.66
N LEU A 36 -10.10 -7.51 -5.06
CA LEU A 36 -11.02 -7.30 -3.95
C LEU A 36 -10.23 -7.39 -2.64
N GLU A 37 -10.27 -6.32 -1.85
CA GLU A 37 -9.62 -6.25 -0.54
C GLU A 37 -10.54 -6.65 0.61
N GLY A 38 -11.88 -6.64 0.39
CA GLY A 38 -12.85 -6.99 1.41
C GLY A 38 -14.23 -7.38 0.88
N LEU A 39 -14.91 -8.21 1.68
CA LEU A 39 -16.32 -8.55 1.57
C LEU A 39 -16.98 -8.24 2.89
N GLU A 40 -17.86 -7.24 2.92
CA GLU A 40 -18.64 -6.89 4.10
C GLU A 40 -20.11 -7.23 3.86
N LYS A 41 -20.75 -7.90 4.80
CA LYS A 41 -22.21 -8.05 4.76
C LYS A 41 -22.85 -6.73 5.17
N ALA A 42 -23.66 -6.16 4.29
CA ALA A 42 -24.47 -4.97 4.54
C ALA A 42 -25.92 -5.38 4.70
N GLY A 43 -26.55 -4.87 5.72
CA GLY A 43 -27.90 -5.26 6.11
C GLY A 43 -27.85 -6.20 7.32
N GLN A 44 -28.94 -6.27 8.04
CA GLN A 44 -28.95 -6.98 9.31
C GLN A 44 -29.40 -8.42 9.09
N GLU A 45 -28.68 -9.33 9.73
CA GLU A 45 -29.12 -10.71 9.86
C GLU A 45 -30.28 -10.75 10.88
N PHE A 46 -31.51 -10.79 10.38
CA PHE A 46 -32.71 -10.98 11.21
C PHE A 46 -32.93 -12.46 11.48
N GLU A 47 -31.86 -13.17 11.93
CA GLU A 47 -31.95 -14.60 12.17
C GLU A 47 -32.89 -14.88 13.36
N GLY A 48 -33.94 -15.68 13.13
CA GLY A 48 -34.95 -15.95 14.12
C GLY A 48 -35.99 -14.83 14.35
N VAL A 49 -36.02 -13.80 13.50
CA VAL A 49 -37.04 -12.73 13.54
C VAL A 49 -38.06 -12.95 12.41
N ALA A 50 -39.34 -12.99 12.72
CA ALA A 50 -40.43 -13.19 11.78
C ALA A 50 -41.49 -12.07 11.86
N VAL A 51 -42.26 -11.93 10.80
CA VAL A 51 -43.44 -11.03 10.83
C VAL A 51 -44.56 -11.68 11.64
N GLY A 52 -44.98 -11.03 12.70
CA GLY A 52 -46.13 -11.45 13.49
C GLY A 52 -47.33 -10.50 13.37
N LYS A 53 -48.53 -11.00 13.65
CA LYS A 53 -49.74 -10.17 13.75
C LYS A 53 -50.28 -10.23 15.18
N ILE A 54 -50.49 -9.10 15.80
CA ILE A 54 -51.04 -8.99 17.14
C ILE A 54 -52.53 -9.36 17.09
N LEU A 55 -52.92 -10.45 17.77
CA LEU A 55 -54.30 -10.94 17.83
C LEU A 55 -55.06 -10.37 19.02
N GLU A 56 -54.39 -10.26 20.18
CA GLU A 56 -54.98 -9.80 21.43
C GLU A 56 -53.95 -9.01 22.24
N VAL A 57 -54.38 -7.98 22.98
CA VAL A 57 -53.57 -7.21 23.92
C VAL A 57 -54.31 -7.12 25.25
N LYS A 58 -53.68 -7.54 26.36
CA LYS A 58 -54.20 -7.48 27.74
C LYS A 58 -53.23 -6.68 28.63
N LYS A 59 -53.76 -6.01 29.65
CA LYS A 59 -52.90 -5.43 30.70
C LYS A 59 -52.21 -6.51 31.50
N HIS A 60 -50.98 -6.30 31.86
CA HIS A 60 -50.25 -7.23 32.72
C HIS A 60 -50.80 -7.20 34.14
N PRO A 61 -51.12 -8.38 34.80
CA PRO A 61 -51.78 -8.39 36.11
C PRO A 61 -50.94 -7.77 37.23
N ASN A 62 -49.60 -7.86 37.12
CA ASN A 62 -48.66 -7.46 38.17
C ASN A 62 -47.77 -6.29 37.76
N ALA A 63 -48.13 -5.51 36.70
CA ALA A 63 -47.30 -4.39 36.23
C ALA A 63 -48.08 -3.35 35.41
N ASP A 64 -48.09 -2.08 35.86
CA ASP A 64 -48.85 -1.00 35.23
C ASP A 64 -48.38 -0.60 33.84
N LYS A 65 -47.06 -0.77 33.56
CA LYS A 65 -46.43 -0.37 32.29
C LYS A 65 -46.24 -1.55 31.29
N LEU A 66 -46.64 -2.76 31.67
CA LEU A 66 -46.46 -3.92 30.78
C LEU A 66 -47.82 -4.36 30.23
N GLN A 67 -47.78 -4.97 29.06
CA GLN A 67 -48.92 -5.54 28.37
C GLN A 67 -48.54 -6.95 27.90
N ILE A 68 -49.51 -7.82 27.83
CA ILE A 68 -49.38 -9.20 27.32
C ILE A 68 -50.03 -9.21 25.95
N ALA A 69 -49.23 -9.44 24.91
CA ALA A 69 -49.69 -9.57 23.54
C ALA A 69 -49.77 -11.07 23.16
N ARG A 70 -50.85 -11.45 22.50
CA ARG A 70 -50.95 -12.72 21.78
C ARG A 70 -50.68 -12.45 20.32
N VAL A 71 -49.66 -13.11 19.73
CA VAL A 71 -49.14 -12.81 18.42
C VAL A 71 -49.14 -14.05 17.52
N ASP A 72 -49.83 -13.98 16.39
CA ASP A 72 -49.74 -15.00 15.35
C ASP A 72 -48.45 -14.82 14.56
N VAL A 73 -47.61 -15.83 14.49
CA VAL A 73 -46.35 -15.86 13.76
C VAL A 73 -46.39 -16.80 12.55
N GLY A 74 -47.58 -17.18 12.07
CA GLY A 74 -47.79 -17.94 10.84
C GLY A 74 -47.01 -19.26 10.75
N GLY A 75 -46.76 -19.94 11.89
CA GLY A 75 -46.01 -21.19 11.93
C GLY A 75 -44.47 -21.06 11.90
N ALA A 76 -43.93 -19.82 12.01
CA ALA A 76 -42.48 -19.62 12.16
C ALA A 76 -41.98 -20.31 13.44
N GLN A 77 -40.88 -21.07 13.32
CA GLN A 77 -40.36 -21.88 14.43
C GLN A 77 -39.13 -21.19 15.09
N PRO A 78 -38.93 -21.36 16.41
CA PRO A 78 -37.73 -20.95 17.13
C PRO A 78 -36.47 -21.61 16.55
N LEU A 79 -35.34 -20.95 16.64
CA LEU A 79 -34.03 -21.51 16.26
C LEU A 79 -33.67 -22.66 17.22
N ARG A 80 -33.14 -23.77 16.69
CA ARG A 80 -32.62 -24.89 17.51
C ARG A 80 -31.32 -24.46 18.18
N THR A 81 -31.37 -24.06 19.45
CA THR A 81 -30.17 -23.94 20.28
C THR A 81 -29.78 -25.35 20.76
N GLY A 82 -28.54 -25.76 20.55
CA GLY A 82 -27.99 -27.02 21.02
C GLY A 82 -28.07 -27.12 22.56
N TYR A 83 -28.72 -28.17 23.06
CA TYR A 83 -29.10 -28.54 24.42
C TYR A 83 -30.48 -28.03 24.87
N GLY A 84 -31.49 -28.89 24.66
CA GLY A 84 -32.60 -29.05 25.57
C GLY A 84 -33.68 -27.97 25.58
N THR A 85 -34.08 -27.41 24.44
CA THR A 85 -35.38 -26.75 24.32
C THR A 85 -36.43 -27.86 24.12
N PRO A 86 -37.43 -28.01 25.02
CA PRO A 86 -38.53 -28.87 24.71
C PRO A 86 -39.27 -28.36 23.48
N PRO A 87 -39.75 -29.24 22.60
CA PRO A 87 -40.59 -28.77 21.50
C PRO A 87 -41.76 -28.00 22.12
N LEU A 88 -42.15 -26.86 21.55
CA LEU A 88 -43.40 -26.14 21.84
C LEU A 88 -44.60 -26.96 21.33
N SER A 89 -44.61 -28.23 21.65
CA SER A 89 -45.76 -29.12 21.55
C SER A 89 -46.33 -29.34 22.96
N THR A 90 -46.80 -28.27 23.56
CA THR A 90 -47.83 -28.41 24.58
C THR A 90 -49.15 -28.26 23.85
N GLY A 91 -49.82 -29.34 23.67
CA GLY A 91 -51.05 -29.60 22.93
C GLY A 91 -52.24 -28.66 23.09
N GLU A 92 -52.04 -27.33 22.98
CA GLU A 92 -53.12 -26.34 22.91
C GLU A 92 -52.72 -25.04 22.21
N GLY A 93 -51.47 -24.92 21.65
CA GLY A 93 -50.94 -23.62 21.20
C GLY A 93 -50.85 -23.32 19.71
N ASP A 94 -51.05 -24.30 18.82
CA ASP A 94 -50.80 -24.13 17.39
C ASP A 94 -51.83 -23.31 16.61
N LYS A 95 -52.96 -22.99 17.25
CA LYS A 95 -53.97 -22.10 16.65
C LYS A 95 -54.15 -20.77 17.37
N ASP A 96 -53.57 -20.60 18.57
CA ASP A 96 -53.85 -19.44 19.44
C ASP A 96 -52.75 -18.34 19.51
N GLY A 97 -51.57 -18.49 18.83
CA GLY A 97 -50.48 -17.51 18.79
C GLY A 97 -49.58 -17.52 20.05
N LEU A 98 -48.36 -16.90 19.93
CA LEU A 98 -47.37 -16.76 20.99
C LEU A 98 -47.76 -15.70 22.02
N LEU A 99 -47.54 -15.98 23.32
CA LEU A 99 -47.66 -14.98 24.38
C LEU A 99 -46.34 -14.23 24.55
N ILE A 100 -46.39 -12.91 24.46
CA ILE A 100 -45.21 -12.03 24.57
C ILE A 100 -45.54 -10.88 25.52
N VAL A 101 -44.72 -10.67 26.53
CA VAL A 101 -44.82 -9.53 27.44
C VAL A 101 -44.05 -8.34 26.79
N CYS A 102 -44.73 -7.21 26.64
CA CYS A 102 -44.18 -6.01 25.96
C CYS A 102 -44.42 -4.77 26.81
N GLY A 103 -43.39 -3.89 26.86
CA GLY A 103 -43.45 -2.60 27.55
C GLY A 103 -43.71 -1.40 26.64
N ALA A 104 -43.79 -1.61 25.33
CA ALA A 104 -43.96 -0.53 24.38
C ALA A 104 -45.38 0.08 24.44
N PRO A 105 -45.53 1.41 24.37
CA PRO A 105 -46.83 2.09 24.50
C PRO A 105 -47.71 1.98 23.24
N ASN A 106 -47.13 1.65 22.08
CA ASN A 106 -47.79 1.76 20.77
C ASN A 106 -48.32 0.39 20.26
N ILE A 107 -48.45 -0.66 21.11
CA ILE A 107 -49.00 -1.95 20.69
C ILE A 107 -50.51 -1.88 20.56
N ALA A 108 -51.02 -2.43 19.45
CA ALA A 108 -52.47 -2.54 19.21
C ALA A 108 -52.85 -3.80 18.45
N VAL A 109 -54.06 -4.30 18.67
CA VAL A 109 -54.61 -5.46 17.95
C VAL A 109 -54.68 -5.17 16.44
N GLY A 110 -54.28 -6.17 15.66
CA GLY A 110 -54.29 -6.14 14.19
C GLY A 110 -53.01 -5.59 13.54
N GLN A 111 -52.09 -5.02 14.33
CA GLN A 111 -50.76 -4.57 13.81
C GLN A 111 -49.93 -5.76 13.37
N LYS A 112 -49.18 -5.57 12.29
CA LYS A 112 -48.08 -6.43 11.85
C LYS A 112 -46.74 -5.89 12.38
N VAL A 113 -45.98 -6.71 13.05
CA VAL A 113 -44.80 -6.29 13.81
C VAL A 113 -43.66 -7.33 13.68
N PRO A 114 -42.40 -6.93 13.82
CA PRO A 114 -41.27 -7.86 13.93
C PRO A 114 -41.35 -8.59 15.28
N VAL A 115 -41.23 -9.92 15.23
CA VAL A 115 -41.23 -10.80 16.39
C VAL A 115 -39.92 -11.59 16.41
N ALA A 116 -39.08 -11.32 17.39
CA ALA A 116 -37.90 -12.11 17.64
C ALA A 116 -38.30 -13.35 18.44
N LEU A 117 -38.11 -14.53 17.84
CA LEU A 117 -38.47 -15.84 18.42
C LEU A 117 -37.35 -16.30 19.39
N VAL A 118 -37.68 -17.29 20.22
CA VAL A 118 -36.68 -17.88 21.13
C VAL A 118 -35.50 -18.44 20.33
N GLY A 119 -34.28 -18.10 20.72
CA GLY A 119 -33.01 -18.38 20.03
C GLY A 119 -32.54 -17.31 19.08
N ALA A 120 -33.36 -16.29 18.74
CA ALA A 120 -32.94 -15.18 17.92
C ALA A 120 -31.84 -14.36 18.61
N LYS A 121 -30.86 -13.89 17.84
CA LYS A 121 -29.82 -12.94 18.28
C LYS A 121 -30.05 -11.62 17.58
N LEU A 122 -30.30 -10.59 18.36
CA LEU A 122 -30.50 -9.25 17.84
C LEU A 122 -29.16 -8.51 17.60
N PRO A 123 -29.11 -7.51 16.72
CA PRO A 123 -27.89 -6.74 16.41
C PRO A 123 -27.22 -6.07 17.61
N ASN A 124 -28.00 -5.72 18.63
CA ASN A 124 -27.51 -5.19 19.92
C ASN A 124 -26.87 -6.25 20.82
N GLY A 125 -26.74 -7.52 20.37
CA GLY A 125 -26.18 -8.65 21.11
C GLY A 125 -27.17 -9.36 22.03
N THR A 126 -28.44 -8.96 22.08
CA THR A 126 -29.45 -9.58 22.92
C THR A 126 -29.88 -10.93 22.34
N GLU A 127 -29.72 -12.00 23.12
CA GLU A 127 -30.23 -13.33 22.79
C GLU A 127 -31.62 -13.53 23.40
N ILE A 128 -32.61 -13.87 22.60
CA ILE A 128 -34.00 -14.04 23.03
C ILE A 128 -34.19 -15.42 23.63
N LYS A 129 -34.64 -15.45 24.90
CA LYS A 129 -34.91 -16.68 25.66
C LYS A 129 -36.34 -16.66 26.13
N ALA A 130 -36.93 -17.87 26.31
CA ALA A 130 -38.19 -17.98 27.00
C ALA A 130 -37.96 -17.54 28.46
N THR A 131 -38.71 -16.52 28.89
CA THR A 131 -38.55 -15.90 30.20
C THR A 131 -39.87 -15.69 30.90
N GLU A 132 -39.85 -15.62 32.22
CA GLU A 132 -40.99 -15.24 33.04
C GLU A 132 -40.80 -13.80 33.53
N ILE A 133 -41.70 -12.91 33.17
CA ILE A 133 -41.63 -11.48 33.51
C ILE A 133 -42.77 -11.17 34.48
N ARG A 134 -42.42 -10.95 35.73
CA ARG A 134 -43.35 -10.66 36.87
C ARG A 134 -44.53 -11.66 36.99
N GLY A 135 -44.23 -12.97 36.79
CA GLY A 135 -45.21 -14.04 36.90
C GLY A 135 -45.91 -14.45 35.61
N GLU A 136 -45.66 -13.77 34.50
CA GLU A 136 -46.21 -14.09 33.18
C GLU A 136 -45.11 -14.56 32.20
N LYS A 137 -45.40 -15.64 31.46
CA LYS A 137 -44.44 -16.23 30.51
C LYS A 137 -44.42 -15.44 29.22
N SER A 138 -43.19 -15.16 28.70
CA SER A 138 -42.95 -14.53 27.42
C SER A 138 -42.10 -15.46 26.55
N PHE A 139 -42.57 -15.75 25.31
CA PHE A 139 -41.92 -16.67 24.36
C PHE A 139 -41.38 -15.96 23.15
N GLY A 140 -40.92 -14.71 23.30
CA GLY A 140 -40.35 -13.89 22.26
C GLY A 140 -40.31 -12.43 22.66
N MET A 141 -39.95 -11.57 21.71
CA MET A 141 -39.92 -10.12 21.90
C MET A 141 -40.48 -9.38 20.66
N LEU A 142 -41.33 -8.38 20.89
CA LEU A 142 -41.74 -7.44 19.84
C LEU A 142 -40.64 -6.37 19.73
N CYS A 143 -40.07 -6.20 18.54
CA CYS A 143 -38.87 -5.40 18.38
C CYS A 143 -39.16 -3.94 17.98
N ALA A 144 -38.40 -3.02 18.55
CA ALA A 144 -38.29 -1.64 18.13
C ALA A 144 -37.28 -1.49 16.96
N LYS A 145 -37.19 -0.30 16.35
CA LYS A 145 -36.27 -0.03 15.24
C LYS A 145 -34.81 -0.15 15.65
N ASP A 146 -34.43 0.39 16.79
CA ASP A 146 -33.08 0.38 17.30
C ASP A 146 -32.62 -1.04 17.71
N GLU A 147 -33.52 -1.86 18.25
CA GLU A 147 -33.25 -3.26 18.60
C GLU A 147 -32.96 -4.13 17.36
N LEU A 148 -33.58 -3.78 16.23
CA LEU A 148 -33.31 -4.37 14.93
C LEU A 148 -32.17 -3.65 14.17
N GLY A 149 -31.59 -2.56 14.76
CA GLY A 149 -30.59 -1.69 14.17
C GLY A 149 -31.07 -0.95 12.91
N LEU A 150 -32.36 -0.77 12.74
CA LEU A 150 -32.99 -0.07 11.62
C LEU A 150 -33.10 1.46 11.88
N GLY A 151 -32.49 1.98 12.94
CA GLY A 151 -32.48 3.39 13.31
C GLY A 151 -32.27 3.57 14.82
N GLU A 152 -32.40 4.81 15.31
CA GLU A 152 -32.18 5.19 16.74
C GLU A 152 -33.52 5.29 17.52
N ASP A 153 -34.67 5.00 16.90
CA ASP A 153 -35.98 5.17 17.52
C ASP A 153 -36.34 3.98 18.43
N HIS A 154 -36.34 4.25 19.74
CA HIS A 154 -36.73 3.33 20.81
C HIS A 154 -38.10 3.70 21.44
N SER A 155 -38.88 4.59 20.84
CA SER A 155 -40.12 5.09 21.43
C SER A 155 -41.26 4.05 21.46
N GLY A 156 -41.14 2.96 20.66
CA GLY A 156 -42.11 1.88 20.56
C GLY A 156 -41.69 0.78 19.62
N ILE A 157 -42.53 -0.25 19.48
CA ILE A 157 -42.30 -1.32 18.52
C ILE A 157 -42.40 -0.81 17.08
N LEU A 158 -41.65 -1.45 16.17
CA LEU A 158 -41.75 -1.19 14.73
C LEU A 158 -43.07 -1.76 14.20
N ILE A 159 -43.89 -0.93 13.55
CA ILE A 159 -45.13 -1.34 12.89
C ILE A 159 -44.82 -1.51 11.40
N LEU A 160 -45.06 -2.71 10.88
CA LEU A 160 -44.86 -3.06 9.49
C LEU A 160 -46.08 -2.70 8.64
N ASP A 161 -45.84 -2.54 7.33
CA ASP A 161 -46.92 -2.28 6.36
C ASP A 161 -47.94 -3.43 6.30
N LYS A 162 -49.14 -3.10 5.86
CA LYS A 162 -50.22 -4.08 5.68
C LYS A 162 -49.88 -5.19 4.67
N SER A 163 -48.98 -4.95 3.76
CA SER A 163 -48.52 -5.90 2.76
C SER A 163 -47.64 -7.02 3.35
N ALA A 164 -46.99 -6.84 4.54
CA ALA A 164 -46.17 -7.83 5.18
C ALA A 164 -46.93 -9.13 5.40
N LYS A 165 -46.35 -10.31 5.08
CA LYS A 165 -47.03 -11.62 5.23
C LYS A 165 -46.68 -12.22 6.58
N VAL A 166 -47.72 -12.54 7.37
CA VAL A 166 -47.52 -13.19 8.69
C VAL A 166 -46.77 -14.51 8.54
N GLY A 167 -45.75 -14.72 9.37
CA GLY A 167 -44.92 -15.92 9.36
C GLY A 167 -43.71 -15.84 8.41
N GLN A 168 -43.65 -14.84 7.54
CA GLN A 168 -42.42 -14.67 6.70
C GLN A 168 -41.23 -14.24 7.56
N PRO A 169 -39.98 -14.71 7.29
CA PRO A 169 -38.80 -14.17 7.91
C PRO A 169 -38.68 -12.65 7.66
N LEU A 170 -38.28 -11.92 8.71
CA LEU A 170 -38.18 -10.44 8.59
C LEU A 170 -37.17 -10.00 7.49
N ALA A 171 -36.11 -10.79 7.29
CA ALA A 171 -35.16 -10.58 6.18
C ALA A 171 -35.83 -10.61 4.80
N GLN A 172 -36.86 -11.43 4.60
CA GLN A 172 -37.63 -11.46 3.35
C GLN A 172 -38.56 -10.22 3.17
N TYR A 173 -38.97 -9.62 4.28
CA TYR A 173 -39.76 -8.39 4.23
C TYR A 173 -38.91 -7.16 3.86
N PHE A 174 -37.70 -7.05 4.42
CA PHE A 174 -36.78 -5.94 4.13
C PHE A 174 -35.92 -6.16 2.88
N GLY A 175 -35.98 -7.35 2.26
CA GLY A 175 -35.09 -7.77 1.17
C GLY A 175 -33.89 -8.59 1.66
N GLU A 176 -33.22 -9.25 0.71
CA GLU A 176 -31.99 -10.00 1.02
C GLU A 176 -30.91 -9.03 1.52
N ALA A 177 -30.19 -9.42 2.57
CA ALA A 177 -28.98 -8.72 2.99
C ALA A 177 -28.04 -8.56 1.80
N ASP A 178 -27.47 -7.37 1.65
CA ASP A 178 -26.50 -7.10 0.60
C ASP A 178 -25.10 -7.53 1.02
N THR A 179 -24.21 -7.70 0.04
CA THR A 179 -22.77 -7.86 0.27
C THR A 179 -22.04 -6.70 -0.38
N VAL A 180 -21.24 -5.98 0.38
CA VAL A 180 -20.40 -4.89 -0.12
C VAL A 180 -19.08 -5.46 -0.59
N PHE A 181 -18.74 -5.24 -1.84
CA PHE A 181 -17.43 -5.50 -2.40
C PHE A 181 -16.55 -4.27 -2.23
N GLU A 182 -15.42 -4.42 -1.54
CA GLU A 182 -14.38 -3.41 -1.51
C GLU A 182 -13.36 -3.69 -2.61
N ILE A 183 -13.50 -2.98 -3.74
CA ILE A 183 -12.65 -3.16 -4.92
C ILE A 183 -11.60 -2.06 -4.98
N LYS A 184 -10.35 -2.46 -5.15
CA LYS A 184 -9.23 -1.57 -5.45
C LYS A 184 -9.17 -1.33 -6.96
N VAL A 185 -9.74 -0.22 -7.39
CA VAL A 185 -9.71 0.16 -8.80
C VAL A 185 -8.42 0.94 -9.09
N LEU A 186 -7.56 0.36 -9.92
CA LEU A 186 -6.31 0.98 -10.35
C LEU A 186 -6.57 2.06 -11.42
N PRO A 187 -5.61 3.00 -11.65
CA PRO A 187 -5.80 4.11 -12.57
C PRO A 187 -6.06 3.70 -14.04
N ASP A 188 -5.54 2.56 -14.47
CA ASP A 188 -5.70 1.99 -15.81
C ASP A 188 -7.15 1.62 -16.15
N ARG A 189 -7.95 1.20 -15.15
CA ARG A 189 -9.35 0.82 -15.31
C ARG A 189 -10.33 1.77 -14.57
N ALA A 190 -9.83 2.89 -14.02
CA ALA A 190 -10.67 3.80 -13.24
C ALA A 190 -11.78 4.47 -14.07
N HIS A 191 -11.51 4.77 -15.33
CA HIS A 191 -12.40 5.45 -16.24
C HIS A 191 -13.70 4.68 -16.56
N ASP A 192 -13.69 3.34 -16.43
CA ASP A 192 -14.88 2.50 -16.65
C ASP A 192 -15.31 1.75 -15.38
N ALA A 193 -14.37 1.33 -14.55
CA ALA A 193 -14.66 0.48 -13.39
C ALA A 193 -15.05 1.25 -12.12
N MET A 194 -14.83 2.57 -12.02
CA MET A 194 -15.37 3.35 -10.88
C MET A 194 -16.88 3.57 -10.95
N SER A 195 -17.63 2.54 -11.43
CA SER A 195 -19.06 2.51 -11.57
C SER A 195 -19.63 1.10 -11.45
N HIS A 196 -20.88 0.97 -10.99
CA HIS A 196 -21.55 -0.34 -10.93
C HIS A 196 -21.73 -0.93 -12.33
N VAL A 197 -22.08 -0.11 -13.33
CA VAL A 197 -22.22 -0.54 -14.72
C VAL A 197 -20.90 -1.08 -15.27
N GLY A 198 -19.75 -0.45 -14.96
CA GLY A 198 -18.45 -0.92 -15.42
C GLY A 198 -18.06 -2.29 -14.81
N VAL A 199 -18.23 -2.45 -13.49
CA VAL A 199 -17.96 -3.74 -12.81
C VAL A 199 -18.96 -4.81 -13.24
N ALA A 200 -20.25 -4.46 -13.40
CA ALA A 200 -21.28 -5.41 -13.85
C ALA A 200 -21.02 -5.89 -15.29
N ARG A 201 -20.53 -5.03 -16.17
CA ARG A 201 -20.10 -5.38 -17.53
C ARG A 201 -18.96 -6.41 -17.48
N GLU A 202 -18.00 -6.19 -16.62
CA GLU A 202 -16.89 -7.13 -16.42
C GLU A 202 -17.37 -8.48 -15.88
N MET A 203 -18.26 -8.49 -14.89
CA MET A 203 -18.85 -9.73 -14.35
C MET A 203 -19.62 -10.49 -15.44
N ALA A 204 -20.40 -9.82 -16.26
CA ALA A 204 -21.11 -10.45 -17.37
C ALA A 204 -20.15 -11.07 -18.40
N ALA A 205 -19.07 -10.35 -18.76
CA ALA A 205 -18.05 -10.82 -19.68
C ALA A 205 -17.33 -12.09 -19.16
N LEU A 206 -16.96 -12.11 -17.87
CA LEU A 206 -16.32 -13.26 -17.23
C LEU A 206 -17.21 -14.51 -17.18
N GLU A 207 -18.53 -14.33 -17.08
CA GLU A 207 -19.49 -15.44 -17.22
C GLU A 207 -19.85 -15.77 -18.68
N GLY A 208 -19.28 -15.08 -19.67
CA GLY A 208 -19.57 -15.23 -21.08
C GLY A 208 -20.98 -14.81 -21.49
N LYS A 209 -21.60 -13.93 -20.70
CA LYS A 209 -22.93 -13.37 -20.93
C LYS A 209 -22.84 -12.06 -21.72
N LYS A 210 -23.91 -11.75 -22.47
CA LYS A 210 -24.08 -10.44 -23.06
C LYS A 210 -24.46 -9.45 -21.95
N PHE A 211 -23.82 -8.29 -21.93
CA PHE A 211 -24.20 -7.21 -21.04
C PHE A 211 -25.24 -6.32 -21.74
N ASP A 212 -26.45 -6.29 -21.19
CA ASP A 212 -27.63 -5.65 -21.83
C ASP A 212 -28.00 -4.30 -21.17
N TYR A 213 -27.02 -3.53 -20.71
CA TYR A 213 -27.31 -2.15 -20.30
C TYR A 213 -27.33 -1.26 -21.56
N ASP A 214 -28.52 -0.88 -21.99
CA ASP A 214 -28.69 -0.21 -23.28
C ASP A 214 -28.38 1.30 -23.19
N PHE A 215 -27.10 1.62 -23.41
CA PHE A 215 -26.69 3.02 -23.53
C PHE A 215 -27.18 3.69 -24.83
N ASP A 216 -27.53 2.95 -25.85
CA ASP A 216 -27.85 3.51 -27.18
C ASP A 216 -29.26 4.05 -27.25
N GLU A 217 -30.15 3.59 -26.38
CA GLU A 217 -31.52 4.16 -26.23
C GLU A 217 -31.52 5.49 -25.47
N LEU A 218 -30.50 5.79 -24.65
CA LEU A 218 -30.39 7.01 -23.90
C LEU A 218 -29.91 8.16 -24.79
N LYS A 219 -30.86 8.91 -25.34
CA LYS A 219 -30.62 10.10 -26.19
C LYS A 219 -31.01 11.39 -25.49
N LEU A 220 -30.10 12.35 -25.43
CA LEU A 220 -30.34 13.65 -24.87
C LEU A 220 -31.41 14.41 -25.72
N SER A 221 -32.33 15.08 -25.06
CA SER A 221 -33.32 15.88 -25.72
C SER A 221 -32.66 16.98 -26.58
N ALA A 222 -33.15 17.13 -27.81
CA ALA A 222 -32.75 18.23 -28.71
C ALA A 222 -33.32 19.58 -28.33
N LYS A 223 -34.20 19.67 -27.32
CA LYS A 223 -34.86 20.91 -26.88
C LYS A 223 -33.85 21.84 -26.23
N LYS A 224 -33.54 22.94 -26.89
CA LYS A 224 -32.58 23.93 -26.37
C LYS A 224 -33.23 24.76 -25.26
N SER A 225 -32.52 24.95 -24.15
CA SER A 225 -32.94 25.87 -23.10
C SER A 225 -32.91 27.31 -23.58
N LYS A 226 -33.98 28.06 -23.23
CA LYS A 226 -34.05 29.51 -23.42
C LYS A 226 -33.62 30.27 -22.16
N LYS A 227 -33.53 29.60 -21.02
CA LYS A 227 -33.26 30.18 -19.70
C LYS A 227 -31.81 30.08 -19.29
N LEU A 228 -31.01 29.17 -19.88
CA LEU A 228 -29.62 28.91 -19.55
C LEU A 228 -28.67 29.26 -20.70
N SER A 229 -27.57 29.94 -20.40
CA SER A 229 -26.41 30.04 -21.28
C SER A 229 -25.19 29.41 -20.65
N VAL A 230 -24.36 28.75 -21.46
CA VAL A 230 -23.10 28.11 -21.03
C VAL A 230 -21.98 28.65 -21.90
N VAL A 231 -20.88 29.06 -21.26
CA VAL A 231 -19.66 29.54 -21.94
C VAL A 231 -18.46 28.84 -21.37
N ILE A 232 -17.69 28.13 -22.20
CA ILE A 232 -16.42 27.52 -21.85
C ILE A 232 -15.30 28.42 -22.35
N LYS A 233 -14.54 29.07 -21.43
CA LYS A 233 -13.39 29.92 -21.77
C LYS A 233 -12.14 29.13 -22.11
N ASP A 234 -11.90 28.01 -21.41
CA ASP A 234 -10.78 27.11 -21.65
C ASP A 234 -11.26 25.72 -22.07
N LYS A 235 -11.37 25.52 -23.39
CA LYS A 235 -11.87 24.28 -23.99
C LYS A 235 -10.90 23.10 -23.85
N LYS A 236 -9.65 23.33 -23.43
CA LYS A 236 -8.69 22.27 -23.13
C LYS A 236 -8.91 21.71 -21.73
N LEU A 237 -9.26 22.57 -20.77
CA LEU A 237 -9.51 22.17 -19.40
C LEU A 237 -10.95 21.69 -19.16
N CYS A 238 -11.91 22.09 -20.01
CA CYS A 238 -13.27 21.58 -20.00
C CYS A 238 -13.67 21.15 -21.42
N PRO A 239 -13.41 19.89 -21.81
CA PRO A 239 -13.73 19.36 -23.15
C PRO A 239 -15.23 19.33 -23.47
N ARG A 240 -16.09 19.07 -22.48
CA ARG A 240 -17.55 19.07 -22.63
C ARG A 240 -18.23 19.61 -21.38
N TYR A 241 -19.33 20.34 -21.59
CA TYR A 241 -20.22 20.79 -20.52
C TYR A 241 -21.66 20.69 -20.99
N ILE A 242 -22.48 19.92 -20.30
CA ILE A 242 -23.91 19.82 -20.49
C ILE A 242 -24.61 20.50 -19.31
N GLY A 243 -25.35 21.53 -19.56
CA GLY A 243 -26.21 22.19 -18.59
C GLY A 243 -27.67 21.93 -18.94
N THR A 244 -28.50 21.51 -17.99
CA THR A 244 -29.93 21.20 -18.20
C THR A 244 -30.76 21.88 -17.15
N VAL A 245 -31.82 22.58 -17.58
CA VAL A 245 -32.77 23.25 -16.68
C VAL A 245 -33.95 22.33 -16.43
N MET A 246 -34.24 22.07 -15.15
CA MET A 246 -35.41 21.33 -14.68
C MET A 246 -36.29 22.28 -13.83
N GLU A 247 -37.58 22.33 -14.12
CA GLU A 247 -38.57 23.17 -13.43
C GLU A 247 -39.56 22.33 -12.61
N ASN A 248 -40.30 23.00 -11.72
CA ASN A 248 -41.30 22.38 -10.83
C ASN A 248 -40.71 21.30 -9.91
N VAL A 249 -39.46 21.47 -9.51
CA VAL A 249 -38.75 20.50 -8.65
C VAL A 249 -39.34 20.53 -7.24
N GLU A 250 -39.69 19.36 -6.72
CA GLU A 250 -40.09 19.16 -5.34
C GLU A 250 -38.94 18.51 -4.55
N ILE A 251 -38.34 19.27 -3.63
CA ILE A 251 -37.30 18.76 -2.75
C ILE A 251 -37.96 17.97 -1.61
N LYS A 252 -37.60 16.70 -1.49
CA LYS A 252 -38.10 15.76 -0.48
C LYS A 252 -37.10 14.66 -0.21
N PRO A 253 -37.26 13.81 0.84
CA PRO A 253 -36.43 12.63 1.03
C PRO A 253 -36.49 11.74 -0.20
N SER A 254 -35.34 11.14 -0.53
CA SER A 254 -35.20 10.16 -1.61
C SER A 254 -36.02 8.90 -1.37
N PRO A 255 -36.46 8.18 -2.41
CA PRO A 255 -37.09 6.88 -2.27
C PRO A 255 -36.16 5.90 -1.52
N GLU A 256 -36.72 4.98 -0.73
CA GLU A 256 -35.95 4.03 0.09
C GLU A 256 -34.92 3.24 -0.72
N TRP A 257 -35.30 2.73 -1.90
CA TRP A 257 -34.39 1.99 -2.76
C TRP A 257 -33.12 2.76 -3.12
N MET A 258 -33.23 4.10 -3.32
CA MET A 258 -32.07 4.94 -3.62
C MET A 258 -31.22 5.20 -2.38
N GLN A 259 -31.89 5.47 -1.24
CA GLN A 259 -31.20 5.66 0.04
C GLN A 259 -30.40 4.41 0.43
N ASP A 260 -30.96 3.22 0.26
CA ASP A 260 -30.33 1.97 0.63
C ASP A 260 -29.10 1.68 -0.23
N ARG A 261 -29.17 1.88 -1.56
CA ARG A 261 -28.00 1.74 -2.46
C ARG A 261 -26.88 2.71 -2.12
N LEU A 262 -27.23 3.97 -1.84
CA LEU A 262 -26.24 4.97 -1.44
C LEU A 262 -25.59 4.61 -0.09
N LYS A 263 -26.37 4.26 0.91
CA LYS A 263 -25.87 3.85 2.25
C LYS A 263 -24.98 2.64 2.17
N THR A 264 -25.38 1.62 1.40
CA THR A 264 -24.58 0.41 1.14
C THR A 264 -23.21 0.76 0.56
N CYS A 265 -23.15 1.76 -0.32
CA CYS A 265 -21.89 2.25 -0.89
C CYS A 265 -21.18 3.30 -0.01
N GLY A 266 -21.67 3.56 1.21
CA GLY A 266 -21.03 4.49 2.17
C GLY A 266 -21.34 5.96 1.92
N ILE A 267 -22.37 6.30 1.13
CA ILE A 267 -22.82 7.67 0.87
C ILE A 267 -24.07 7.97 1.72
N LYS A 268 -24.04 9.08 2.46
CA LYS A 268 -25.16 9.55 3.26
C LYS A 268 -26.25 10.14 2.34
N ALA A 269 -27.49 9.69 2.49
CA ALA A 269 -28.61 10.28 1.80
C ALA A 269 -28.96 11.68 2.38
N ILE A 270 -29.30 12.62 1.51
CA ILE A 270 -29.58 14.04 1.84
C ILE A 270 -31.01 14.41 1.38
N ASN A 271 -31.23 14.48 0.07
CA ASN A 271 -32.53 14.72 -0.56
C ASN A 271 -32.54 14.12 -1.97
N ASN A 272 -33.75 14.03 -2.54
CA ASN A 272 -33.98 13.38 -3.83
C ASN A 272 -33.18 13.94 -5.02
N VAL A 273 -32.74 15.17 -4.99
CA VAL A 273 -31.91 15.76 -6.07
C VAL A 273 -30.42 15.46 -5.88
N VAL A 274 -29.88 15.72 -4.69
CA VAL A 274 -28.47 15.45 -4.38
C VAL A 274 -28.19 13.95 -4.44
N ASP A 275 -29.10 13.15 -3.92
CA ASP A 275 -28.99 11.69 -3.95
C ASP A 275 -29.05 11.13 -5.37
N ALA A 276 -29.87 11.71 -6.26
CA ALA A 276 -29.90 11.34 -7.67
C ALA A 276 -28.56 11.63 -8.37
N THR A 277 -27.90 12.77 -8.08
CA THR A 277 -26.55 13.04 -8.62
C THR A 277 -25.51 12.02 -8.14
N ASN A 278 -25.54 11.66 -6.85
CA ASN A 278 -24.66 10.63 -6.28
C ASN A 278 -24.98 9.23 -6.83
N TYR A 279 -26.26 8.91 -6.99
CA TYR A 279 -26.69 7.63 -7.54
C TYR A 279 -26.20 7.44 -8.97
N VAL A 280 -26.36 8.42 -9.85
CA VAL A 280 -25.87 8.36 -11.24
C VAL A 280 -24.35 8.28 -11.28
N MET A 281 -23.66 8.99 -10.40
CA MET A 281 -22.19 8.87 -10.28
C MET A 281 -21.76 7.45 -9.89
N LEU A 282 -22.44 6.79 -8.95
CA LEU A 282 -22.13 5.39 -8.58
C LEU A 282 -22.58 4.40 -9.66
N GLU A 283 -23.69 4.66 -10.34
CA GLU A 283 -24.21 3.79 -11.40
C GLU A 283 -23.31 3.81 -12.63
N LEU A 284 -22.99 5.00 -13.16
CA LEU A 284 -22.36 5.22 -14.46
C LEU A 284 -20.89 5.67 -14.40
N GLY A 285 -20.43 6.20 -13.26
CA GLY A 285 -19.09 6.76 -13.10
C GLY A 285 -18.93 8.24 -13.49
N GLN A 286 -20.01 8.91 -13.87
CA GLN A 286 -20.02 10.33 -14.20
C GLN A 286 -20.43 11.18 -12.99
N PRO A 287 -19.52 11.97 -12.40
CA PRO A 287 -19.90 12.93 -11.38
C PRO A 287 -20.83 14.01 -11.96
N MET A 288 -21.83 14.35 -11.19
CA MET A 288 -22.81 15.35 -11.55
C MET A 288 -22.98 16.36 -10.43
N HIS A 289 -23.49 17.56 -10.78
CA HIS A 289 -23.83 18.59 -9.82
C HIS A 289 -25.17 19.21 -10.14
N ALA A 290 -25.84 19.75 -9.12
CA ALA A 290 -27.09 20.44 -9.26
C ALA A 290 -27.03 21.81 -8.55
N PHE A 291 -27.28 22.86 -9.29
CA PHE A 291 -27.32 24.23 -8.78
C PHE A 291 -28.77 24.71 -8.61
N ASP A 292 -29.03 25.55 -7.61
CA ASP A 292 -30.26 26.31 -7.53
C ASP A 292 -30.24 27.42 -8.59
N ALA A 293 -31.20 27.39 -9.53
CA ALA A 293 -31.23 28.31 -10.67
C ALA A 293 -31.40 29.79 -10.26
N GLU A 294 -32.05 30.05 -9.12
CA GLU A 294 -32.26 31.44 -8.65
C GLU A 294 -30.95 31.96 -8.00
N GLN A 295 -30.22 31.13 -7.26
CA GLN A 295 -28.98 31.52 -6.58
C GLN A 295 -27.83 31.77 -7.56
N ILE A 296 -27.81 31.08 -8.69
CA ILE A 296 -26.76 31.24 -9.71
C ILE A 296 -27.08 32.32 -10.77
N GLN A 297 -28.17 33.08 -10.64
CA GLN A 297 -28.44 34.19 -11.55
C GLN A 297 -27.35 35.26 -11.47
N ASN A 298 -26.95 35.76 -12.65
CA ASN A 298 -26.05 36.90 -12.72
C ASN A 298 -26.78 38.17 -12.23
N HIS A 299 -26.26 38.81 -11.20
CA HIS A 299 -26.91 39.95 -10.55
C HIS A 299 -27.11 41.17 -11.47
N LYS A 300 -26.25 41.32 -12.51
CA LYS A 300 -26.31 42.46 -13.43
C LYS A 300 -27.37 42.30 -14.52
N ASN A 301 -27.47 41.09 -15.10
CA ASN A 301 -28.34 40.86 -16.26
C ASN A 301 -29.55 39.96 -15.97
N LYS A 302 -29.66 39.43 -14.75
CA LYS A 302 -30.69 38.49 -14.27
C LYS A 302 -30.89 37.25 -15.14
N LYS A 303 -29.82 36.82 -15.85
CA LYS A 303 -29.82 35.59 -16.64
C LYS A 303 -29.12 34.48 -15.87
N THR A 304 -29.62 33.28 -16.00
CA THR A 304 -28.92 32.10 -15.54
C THR A 304 -27.78 31.79 -16.51
N GLU A 305 -26.56 32.01 -16.10
CA GLU A 305 -25.36 31.84 -16.92
C GLU A 305 -24.33 31.00 -16.19
N ILE A 306 -23.76 30.04 -16.89
CA ILE A 306 -22.60 29.25 -16.44
C ILE A 306 -21.39 29.62 -17.28
N VAL A 307 -20.34 30.09 -16.64
CA VAL A 307 -19.06 30.37 -17.28
C VAL A 307 -17.96 29.53 -16.65
N VAL A 308 -17.41 28.60 -17.42
CA VAL A 308 -16.26 27.77 -17.01
C VAL A 308 -15.00 28.52 -17.39
N ARG A 309 -14.20 28.93 -16.39
CA ARG A 309 -12.98 29.73 -16.55
C ARG A 309 -11.92 29.33 -15.54
N ARG A 310 -10.69 29.75 -15.80
CA ARG A 310 -9.64 29.69 -14.77
C ARG A 310 -9.91 30.69 -13.65
N ALA A 311 -9.48 30.37 -12.46
CA ALA A 311 -9.50 31.30 -11.33
C ALA A 311 -8.56 32.49 -11.58
N LYS A 312 -8.79 33.59 -10.87
CA LYS A 312 -7.84 34.67 -10.74
C LYS A 312 -6.88 34.35 -9.57
N ASP A 313 -5.69 34.93 -9.64
CA ASP A 313 -4.74 34.79 -8.52
C ASP A 313 -5.38 35.29 -7.21
N LYS A 314 -5.28 34.44 -6.16
CA LYS A 314 -5.86 34.68 -4.82
C LYS A 314 -7.37 34.85 -4.79
N GLU A 315 -8.09 34.39 -5.79
CA GLU A 315 -9.55 34.34 -5.77
C GLU A 315 -10.04 33.39 -4.65
N LYS A 316 -11.06 33.77 -3.90
CA LYS A 316 -11.57 33.01 -2.77
C LYS A 316 -12.85 32.28 -3.12
N LEU A 317 -13.04 31.10 -2.55
CA LEU A 317 -14.29 30.33 -2.65
C LEU A 317 -14.53 29.63 -1.30
N VAL A 318 -15.77 29.72 -0.81
CA VAL A 318 -16.25 28.91 0.31
C VAL A 318 -16.95 27.68 -0.25
N LEU A 319 -16.52 26.51 0.18
CA LEU A 319 -16.99 25.22 -0.29
C LEU A 319 -18.21 24.72 0.51
N LEU A 320 -18.84 23.64 0.03
CA LEU A 320 -20.01 23.01 0.69
C LEU A 320 -19.71 22.46 2.09
N ASP A 321 -18.47 22.24 2.42
CA ASP A 321 -18.01 21.79 3.75
C ASP A 321 -17.60 22.94 4.68
N ASP A 322 -17.97 24.18 4.34
CA ASP A 322 -17.63 25.42 5.02
C ASP A 322 -16.14 25.82 5.00
N SER A 323 -15.29 25.08 4.27
CA SER A 323 -13.89 25.45 4.11
C SER A 323 -13.72 26.64 3.16
N GLU A 324 -12.92 27.64 3.53
CA GLU A 324 -12.49 28.74 2.65
C GLU A 324 -11.17 28.37 1.97
N ILE A 325 -11.14 28.42 0.65
CA ILE A 325 -9.94 28.11 -0.14
C ILE A 325 -9.44 29.32 -0.92
N ILE A 326 -8.12 29.39 -1.10
CA ILE A 326 -7.46 30.40 -1.92
C ILE A 326 -6.97 29.72 -3.21
N LEU A 327 -7.41 30.27 -4.33
CA LEU A 327 -7.20 29.72 -5.66
C LEU A 327 -6.01 30.39 -6.37
N ASP A 328 -5.48 29.72 -7.38
CA ASP A 328 -4.50 30.25 -8.30
C ASP A 328 -4.96 30.11 -9.77
N GLU A 329 -4.18 30.64 -10.71
CA GLU A 329 -4.51 30.65 -12.13
C GLU A 329 -4.63 29.28 -12.79
N ASN A 330 -4.19 28.21 -12.10
CA ASN A 330 -4.27 26.84 -12.59
C ASN A 330 -5.60 26.18 -12.21
N ASP A 331 -6.33 26.73 -11.25
CA ASP A 331 -7.61 26.16 -10.82
C ASP A 331 -8.72 26.51 -11.81
N LEU A 332 -9.58 25.54 -12.07
CA LEU A 332 -10.75 25.73 -12.93
C LEU A 332 -11.99 25.97 -12.08
N LEU A 333 -12.74 26.99 -12.42
CA LEU A 333 -13.96 27.41 -11.74
C LEU A 333 -15.18 27.31 -12.64
N ILE A 334 -16.30 27.01 -12.02
CA ILE A 334 -17.63 27.24 -12.54
C ILE A 334 -18.16 28.53 -11.89
N THR A 335 -18.62 29.49 -12.70
CA THR A 335 -19.02 30.79 -12.24
C THR A 335 -20.34 31.21 -12.94
N ASN A 336 -21.03 32.20 -12.41
CA ASN A 336 -22.18 32.85 -13.10
C ASN A 336 -21.72 34.05 -13.96
N GLY A 337 -20.46 34.08 -14.36
CA GLY A 337 -19.84 35.22 -15.07
C GLY A 337 -19.18 36.23 -14.12
N GLU A 338 -19.66 36.35 -12.88
CA GLU A 338 -19.10 37.25 -11.85
C GLU A 338 -18.53 36.51 -10.67
N THR A 339 -19.33 35.72 -9.96
CA THR A 339 -18.97 35.04 -8.72
C THR A 339 -18.63 33.57 -8.96
N PRO A 340 -17.67 33.01 -8.25
CA PRO A 340 -17.40 31.58 -8.23
C PRO A 340 -18.57 30.80 -7.64
N LEU A 341 -18.99 29.72 -8.29
CA LEU A 341 -20.09 28.83 -7.87
C LEU A 341 -19.57 27.47 -7.41
N ALA A 342 -18.49 27.00 -8.03
CA ALA A 342 -17.89 25.70 -7.70
C ALA A 342 -16.42 25.63 -8.13
N LEU A 343 -15.63 24.82 -7.43
CA LEU A 343 -14.34 24.35 -7.90
C LEU A 343 -14.59 23.17 -8.84
N ALA A 344 -14.36 23.41 -10.13
CA ALA A 344 -14.77 22.50 -11.21
C ALA A 344 -14.24 21.06 -10.99
N GLY A 345 -15.16 20.10 -11.01
CA GLY A 345 -14.85 18.66 -10.87
C GLY A 345 -14.35 18.23 -9.48
N ILE A 346 -14.30 19.13 -8.49
CA ILE A 346 -13.82 18.83 -7.15
C ILE A 346 -14.92 19.00 -6.11
N MET A 347 -15.46 20.23 -5.92
CA MET A 347 -16.50 20.48 -4.92
C MET A 347 -17.31 21.73 -5.25
N GLY A 348 -18.62 21.68 -4.98
CA GLY A 348 -19.53 22.81 -5.09
C GLY A 348 -19.24 23.91 -4.08
N GLY A 349 -19.62 25.14 -4.40
CA GLY A 349 -19.61 26.27 -3.49
C GLY A 349 -20.86 26.31 -2.61
N LYS A 350 -20.73 26.88 -1.40
CA LYS A 350 -21.78 26.92 -0.39
C LYS A 350 -23.03 27.66 -0.88
N ASP A 351 -22.85 28.80 -1.53
CA ASP A 351 -23.96 29.73 -1.89
C ASP A 351 -24.70 29.33 -3.17
N SER A 352 -24.33 28.24 -3.84
CA SER A 352 -24.96 27.77 -5.09
C SER A 352 -25.79 26.51 -4.92
N GLY A 353 -25.82 25.96 -3.69
CA GLY A 353 -26.42 24.67 -3.36
C GLY A 353 -27.96 24.70 -3.35
N ILE A 354 -28.54 23.51 -3.45
CA ILE A 354 -29.98 23.25 -3.38
C ILE A 354 -30.48 23.32 -1.94
N ASN A 355 -31.65 23.93 -1.72
CA ASN A 355 -32.32 23.99 -0.43
C ASN A 355 -33.80 23.58 -0.56
N GLU A 356 -34.52 23.51 0.55
CA GLU A 356 -35.91 23.04 0.60
C GLU A 356 -36.91 23.90 -0.26
N ASN A 357 -36.54 25.16 -0.54
CA ASN A 357 -37.38 26.08 -1.30
C ASN A 357 -37.06 26.07 -2.81
N THR A 358 -36.04 25.38 -3.24
CA THR A 358 -35.60 25.31 -4.64
C THR A 358 -36.68 24.71 -5.53
N LYS A 359 -37.08 25.44 -6.59
CA LYS A 359 -38.12 25.04 -7.55
C LYS A 359 -37.58 24.82 -8.96
N THR A 360 -36.46 25.43 -9.28
CA THR A 360 -35.79 25.29 -10.57
C THR A 360 -34.34 25.00 -10.33
N ILE A 361 -33.82 23.97 -10.98
CA ILE A 361 -32.41 23.55 -10.85
C ILE A 361 -31.72 23.60 -12.20
N VAL A 362 -30.39 23.82 -12.15
CA VAL A 362 -29.49 23.60 -13.28
C VAL A 362 -28.65 22.38 -12.98
N LEU A 363 -28.83 21.31 -13.73
CA LEU A 363 -28.01 20.10 -13.66
C LEU A 363 -26.74 20.29 -14.49
N GLU A 364 -25.62 19.84 -13.96
CA GLU A 364 -24.34 19.78 -14.62
C GLU A 364 -23.91 18.33 -14.87
N ALA A 365 -23.55 18.01 -16.12
CA ALA A 365 -22.72 16.87 -16.46
C ALA A 365 -21.57 17.37 -17.35
N ALA A 366 -20.38 17.39 -16.79
CA ALA A 366 -19.22 17.96 -17.48
C ALA A 366 -18.07 16.97 -17.55
N ASN A 367 -17.09 17.29 -18.40
CA ASN A 367 -15.82 16.61 -18.44
C ASN A 367 -14.71 17.63 -18.20
N PHE A 368 -13.76 17.29 -17.32
CA PHE A 368 -12.65 18.16 -16.94
C PHE A 368 -11.31 17.44 -17.16
N HIS A 369 -10.27 18.23 -17.49
CA HIS A 369 -8.95 17.70 -17.79
C HIS A 369 -8.31 17.05 -16.54
N ALA A 370 -8.05 15.77 -16.59
CA ALA A 370 -7.62 14.93 -15.46
C ALA A 370 -6.40 15.48 -14.71
N ILE A 371 -5.35 15.87 -15.44
CA ILE A 371 -4.10 16.40 -14.83
C ILE A 371 -4.38 17.72 -14.08
N ASN A 372 -5.28 18.58 -14.61
CA ASN A 372 -5.64 19.82 -13.95
C ASN A 372 -6.35 19.54 -12.62
N ILE A 373 -7.36 18.68 -12.63
CA ILE A 373 -8.08 18.27 -11.40
C ILE A 373 -7.11 17.67 -10.39
N ARG A 374 -6.22 16.77 -10.82
CA ARG A 374 -5.20 16.15 -9.93
C ARG A 374 -4.28 17.19 -9.29
N LYS A 375 -3.83 18.19 -10.03
CA LYS A 375 -2.96 19.26 -9.50
C LYS A 375 -3.71 20.14 -8.50
N SER A 376 -4.90 20.61 -8.83
CA SER A 376 -5.73 21.44 -7.96
C SER A 376 -6.10 20.74 -6.66
N ARG A 377 -6.61 19.49 -6.73
CA ARG A 377 -6.97 18.72 -5.53
C ARG A 377 -5.76 18.44 -4.62
N SER A 378 -4.60 18.13 -5.22
CA SER A 378 -3.38 17.85 -4.45
C SER A 378 -2.84 19.11 -3.76
N ARG A 379 -2.83 20.24 -4.46
CA ARG A 379 -2.41 21.53 -3.90
C ARG A 379 -3.32 21.99 -2.76
N LEU A 380 -4.62 21.86 -2.95
CA LEU A 380 -5.64 22.28 -1.98
C LEU A 380 -5.90 21.22 -0.90
N ASN A 381 -5.33 20.00 -1.06
CA ASN A 381 -5.53 18.85 -0.19
C ASN A 381 -7.02 18.48 -0.02
N ILE A 382 -7.80 18.56 -1.12
CA ILE A 382 -9.23 18.23 -1.14
C ILE A 382 -9.45 16.94 -1.91
N LYS A 383 -10.07 15.94 -1.27
CA LYS A 383 -10.38 14.65 -1.88
C LYS A 383 -11.89 14.38 -1.81
N THR A 384 -12.52 14.16 -2.97
CA THR A 384 -13.95 13.85 -3.10
C THR A 384 -14.17 12.71 -4.08
N GLU A 385 -15.33 12.05 -4.04
CA GLU A 385 -15.74 11.02 -5.01
C GLU A 385 -15.75 11.54 -6.46
N SER A 386 -16.07 12.83 -6.65
CA SER A 386 -16.01 13.51 -7.93
C SER A 386 -14.57 13.66 -8.41
N SER A 387 -13.70 14.23 -7.57
CA SER A 387 -12.27 14.44 -7.93
C SER A 387 -11.51 13.14 -8.15
N ASP A 388 -11.87 12.07 -7.43
CA ASP A 388 -11.27 10.73 -7.59
C ASP A 388 -11.54 10.14 -8.97
N ARG A 389 -12.70 10.48 -9.59
CA ARG A 389 -13.05 10.06 -10.95
C ARG A 389 -12.43 10.96 -12.02
N PHE A 390 -12.61 12.27 -11.90
CA PHE A 390 -12.09 13.21 -12.90
C PHE A 390 -10.57 13.21 -13.02
N GLU A 391 -9.81 13.02 -11.92
CA GLU A 391 -8.33 12.98 -11.98
C GLU A 391 -7.75 11.80 -12.77
N LYS A 392 -8.59 10.78 -13.04
CA LYS A 392 -8.19 9.54 -13.74
C LYS A 392 -8.70 9.48 -15.17
N ASP A 393 -9.22 10.60 -15.66
CA ASP A 393 -9.81 10.76 -16.98
C ASP A 393 -11.14 10.00 -17.15
N ILE A 394 -12.15 10.65 -17.66
CA ILE A 394 -13.47 10.09 -17.92
C ILE A 394 -13.84 10.37 -19.38
N ASP A 395 -14.57 9.46 -20.02
CA ASP A 395 -15.08 9.68 -21.38
C ASP A 395 -16.06 10.86 -21.44
N PRO A 396 -15.77 11.92 -22.21
CA PRO A 396 -16.70 13.03 -22.39
C PRO A 396 -18.09 12.62 -22.94
N ASN A 397 -18.19 11.47 -23.64
CA ASN A 397 -19.45 10.96 -24.15
C ASN A 397 -20.35 10.42 -23.03
N LEU A 398 -19.78 10.03 -21.89
CA LEU A 398 -20.54 9.55 -20.74
C LEU A 398 -21.44 10.63 -20.13
N ALA A 399 -21.06 11.91 -20.22
CA ALA A 399 -21.83 13.03 -19.70
C ALA A 399 -23.26 13.09 -20.28
N GLU A 400 -23.46 12.73 -21.56
CA GLU A 400 -24.77 12.67 -22.19
C GLU A 400 -25.64 11.57 -21.58
N LYS A 401 -25.10 10.39 -21.41
CA LYS A 401 -25.80 9.23 -20.84
C LYS A 401 -26.24 9.51 -19.40
N ALA A 402 -25.31 10.05 -18.61
CA ALA A 402 -25.60 10.45 -17.22
C ALA A 402 -26.67 11.55 -17.13
N MET A 403 -26.63 12.52 -18.04
CA MET A 403 -27.65 13.58 -18.06
C MET A 403 -29.03 13.02 -18.39
N VAL A 404 -29.16 12.12 -19.35
CA VAL A 404 -30.45 11.47 -19.64
C VAL A 404 -30.94 10.69 -18.42
N ARG A 405 -30.04 9.88 -17.81
CA ARG A 405 -30.38 9.06 -16.64
C ARG A 405 -30.88 9.88 -15.45
N ILE A 406 -30.23 11.00 -15.15
CA ILE A 406 -30.67 11.84 -14.02
C ILE A 406 -31.99 12.56 -14.32
N ILE A 407 -32.25 12.96 -15.57
CA ILE A 407 -33.54 13.55 -15.96
C ILE A 407 -34.67 12.56 -15.69
N GLU A 408 -34.55 11.30 -16.14
CA GLU A 408 -35.53 10.24 -15.87
C GLU A 408 -35.78 10.05 -14.36
N ILE A 409 -34.70 9.95 -13.58
CA ILE A 409 -34.83 9.80 -12.13
C ILE A 409 -35.57 10.96 -11.50
N LEU A 410 -35.24 12.21 -11.86
CA LEU A 410 -35.87 13.39 -11.26
C LEU A 410 -37.29 13.65 -11.74
N GLU A 411 -37.67 13.26 -12.96
CA GLU A 411 -39.06 13.26 -13.41
C GLU A 411 -39.94 12.38 -12.52
N HIS A 412 -39.44 11.22 -12.11
CA HIS A 412 -40.16 10.28 -11.24
C HIS A 412 -40.06 10.62 -9.75
N THR A 413 -38.94 11.11 -9.27
CA THR A 413 -38.69 11.28 -7.82
C THR A 413 -38.90 12.69 -7.31
N ALA A 414 -38.82 13.70 -8.19
CA ALA A 414 -38.92 15.11 -7.84
C ALA A 414 -40.07 15.87 -8.60
N ASN A 415 -40.90 15.17 -9.37
CA ASN A 415 -41.94 15.78 -10.25
C ASN A 415 -41.37 16.85 -11.21
N ALA A 416 -40.03 16.78 -11.44
CA ALA A 416 -39.32 17.76 -12.23
C ALA A 416 -39.71 17.70 -13.70
N LYS A 417 -39.67 18.84 -14.40
CA LYS A 417 -39.99 18.93 -15.83
C LYS A 417 -38.82 19.53 -16.60
N LEU A 418 -38.42 18.88 -17.67
CA LEU A 418 -37.33 19.35 -18.54
C LEU A 418 -37.75 20.65 -19.26
N GLU A 419 -37.06 21.78 -18.95
CA GLU A 419 -37.22 23.05 -19.71
C GLU A 419 -36.37 22.97 -20.99
N GLY A 420 -35.10 22.58 -20.90
CA GLY A 420 -34.22 22.43 -22.06
C GLY A 420 -32.79 22.21 -21.69
N VAL A 421 -31.97 21.99 -22.71
CA VAL A 421 -30.56 21.54 -22.60
C VAL A 421 -29.65 22.50 -23.34
N VAL A 422 -28.44 22.70 -22.81
CA VAL A 422 -27.31 23.35 -23.49
C VAL A 422 -26.12 22.37 -23.43
N ASP A 423 -25.67 21.89 -24.57
CA ASP A 423 -24.51 20.99 -24.70
C ASP A 423 -23.39 21.67 -25.50
N ILE A 424 -22.25 21.87 -24.88
CA ILE A 424 -21.05 22.45 -25.49
C ILE A 424 -19.98 21.37 -25.57
N TYR A 425 -19.77 20.81 -26.77
CA TYR A 425 -18.80 19.76 -27.06
C TYR A 425 -18.01 20.09 -28.33
N PRO A 426 -17.01 20.99 -28.23
CA PRO A 426 -16.28 21.49 -29.41
C PRO A 426 -15.52 20.40 -30.18
N ASN A 427 -14.86 19.49 -29.49
CA ASN A 427 -13.99 18.46 -30.06
C ASN A 427 -14.53 17.06 -29.70
N LYS A 428 -15.50 16.58 -30.47
CA LYS A 428 -16.13 15.28 -30.19
C LYS A 428 -15.15 14.12 -30.36
N ILE A 429 -14.95 13.33 -29.32
CA ILE A 429 -14.20 12.10 -29.35
C ILE A 429 -15.03 11.01 -30.03
N LYS A 430 -14.40 10.27 -30.93
CA LYS A 430 -15.02 9.17 -31.69
C LYS A 430 -14.29 7.85 -31.38
N PRO A 431 -14.97 6.70 -31.52
CA PRO A 431 -14.31 5.39 -31.49
C PRO A 431 -13.12 5.34 -32.45
N TRP A 432 -12.07 4.65 -32.08
CA TRP A 432 -10.88 4.45 -32.89
C TRP A 432 -10.67 2.98 -33.21
N LYS A 433 -9.76 2.67 -34.16
CA LYS A 433 -9.55 1.32 -34.63
C LYS A 433 -8.16 0.82 -34.31
N ILE A 434 -8.09 -0.37 -33.75
CA ILE A 434 -6.86 -1.11 -33.50
C ILE A 434 -6.86 -2.35 -34.41
N LYS A 435 -5.73 -2.60 -35.10
CA LYS A 435 -5.50 -3.82 -35.85
C LYS A 435 -4.80 -4.83 -34.97
N LEU A 436 -5.35 -6.04 -34.86
CA LEU A 436 -4.82 -7.12 -34.06
C LEU A 436 -4.33 -8.25 -34.99
N ASP A 437 -3.05 -8.54 -34.91
CA ASP A 437 -2.42 -9.63 -35.66
C ASP A 437 -2.53 -10.95 -34.88
N LEU A 438 -3.03 -12.03 -35.52
CA LEU A 438 -3.27 -13.29 -34.83
C LEU A 438 -1.99 -14.05 -34.48
N GLU A 439 -0.95 -13.95 -35.31
CA GLU A 439 0.33 -14.60 -35.05
C GLU A 439 1.00 -13.91 -33.84
N TYR A 440 0.88 -12.59 -33.75
CA TYR A 440 1.40 -11.82 -32.64
C TYR A 440 0.65 -12.11 -31.34
N VAL A 441 -0.69 -12.23 -31.37
CA VAL A 441 -1.48 -12.67 -30.21
C VAL A 441 -0.95 -14.00 -29.67
N ASN A 442 -0.79 -14.98 -30.55
CA ASN A 442 -0.37 -16.34 -30.17
C ASN A 442 1.09 -16.36 -29.69
N SER A 443 1.96 -15.59 -30.32
CA SER A 443 3.36 -15.44 -29.91
C SER A 443 3.50 -14.83 -28.51
N LEU A 444 2.71 -13.78 -28.23
CA LEU A 444 2.81 -13.08 -26.94
C LEU A 444 2.17 -13.86 -25.79
N LEU A 445 1.04 -14.54 -26.04
CA LEU A 445 0.37 -15.38 -25.03
C LEU A 445 1.05 -16.75 -24.85
N GLY A 446 1.87 -17.18 -25.81
CA GLY A 446 2.47 -18.52 -25.81
C GLY A 446 1.45 -19.65 -26.03
N GLU A 447 0.31 -19.35 -26.68
CA GLU A 447 -0.84 -20.22 -26.85
C GLU A 447 -1.41 -20.14 -28.26
N ASN A 448 -2.18 -21.13 -28.67
CA ASN A 448 -2.88 -21.13 -29.95
C ASN A 448 -4.35 -20.74 -29.78
N VAL A 449 -4.60 -19.44 -29.67
CA VAL A 449 -5.96 -18.89 -29.57
C VAL A 449 -6.56 -18.74 -30.97
N THR A 450 -7.73 -19.31 -31.19
CA THR A 450 -8.39 -19.23 -32.49
C THR A 450 -9.03 -17.88 -32.75
N GLN A 451 -9.09 -17.43 -34.00
CA GLN A 451 -9.75 -16.19 -34.39
C GLN A 451 -11.20 -16.12 -33.88
N LYS A 452 -11.93 -17.23 -33.89
CA LYS A 452 -13.31 -17.33 -33.40
C LYS A 452 -13.39 -17.07 -31.90
N GLU A 453 -12.44 -17.58 -31.14
CA GLU A 453 -12.35 -17.37 -29.68
C GLU A 453 -12.02 -15.91 -29.35
N ILE A 454 -11.06 -15.32 -30.06
CA ILE A 454 -10.71 -13.90 -29.93
C ILE A 454 -11.93 -13.01 -30.18
N VAL A 455 -12.66 -13.26 -31.29
CA VAL A 455 -13.88 -12.52 -31.61
C VAL A 455 -14.95 -12.66 -30.53
N LYS A 456 -15.12 -13.88 -29.99
CA LYS A 456 -16.07 -14.11 -28.88
C LYS A 456 -15.69 -13.33 -27.62
N ILE A 457 -14.42 -13.36 -27.23
CA ILE A 457 -13.92 -12.66 -26.05
C ILE A 457 -14.09 -11.14 -26.21
N LEU A 458 -13.66 -10.57 -27.32
CA LEU A 458 -13.77 -9.12 -27.55
C LEU A 458 -15.22 -8.64 -27.58
N ASN A 459 -16.13 -9.41 -28.18
CA ASN A 459 -17.55 -9.09 -28.15
C ASN A 459 -18.15 -9.08 -26.72
N SER A 460 -17.66 -9.92 -25.80
CA SER A 460 -18.17 -9.96 -24.43
C SER A 460 -17.87 -8.68 -23.64
N ILE A 461 -16.87 -7.90 -24.06
CA ILE A 461 -16.51 -6.59 -23.48
C ILE A 461 -16.93 -5.41 -24.39
N ASN A 462 -17.91 -5.63 -25.25
CA ASN A 462 -18.46 -4.62 -26.16
C ASN A 462 -17.43 -4.02 -27.16
N ILE A 463 -16.40 -4.78 -27.51
CA ILE A 463 -15.50 -4.47 -28.63
C ILE A 463 -15.96 -5.31 -29.82
N HIS A 464 -16.36 -4.65 -30.93
CA HIS A 464 -16.92 -5.31 -32.08
C HIS A 464 -15.88 -5.50 -33.19
N PRO A 465 -15.28 -6.71 -33.30
CA PRO A 465 -14.20 -6.95 -34.24
C PRO A 465 -14.73 -7.25 -35.65
N THR A 466 -14.08 -6.68 -36.67
CA THR A 466 -14.25 -7.04 -38.05
C THR A 466 -13.17 -8.02 -38.48
N VAL A 467 -13.58 -9.23 -38.90
CA VAL A 467 -12.67 -10.33 -39.27
C VAL A 467 -12.06 -10.09 -40.67
N GLN A 468 -10.74 -10.27 -40.75
CA GLN A 468 -9.97 -10.29 -42.00
C GLN A 468 -9.00 -11.48 -41.95
N PRO A 469 -8.42 -11.92 -43.10
CA PRO A 469 -7.42 -12.99 -43.11
C PRO A 469 -6.25 -12.64 -42.18
N ASN A 470 -5.92 -13.52 -41.24
CA ASN A 470 -4.83 -13.44 -40.24
C ASN A 470 -4.85 -12.20 -39.32
N LYS A 471 -5.91 -11.40 -39.31
CA LYS A 471 -6.05 -10.24 -38.44
C LYS A 471 -7.50 -9.91 -38.11
N VAL A 472 -7.67 -9.12 -37.09
CA VAL A 472 -8.96 -8.59 -36.64
C VAL A 472 -8.85 -7.07 -36.47
N VAL A 473 -9.82 -6.34 -36.99
CA VAL A 473 -9.90 -4.88 -36.81
C VAL A 473 -10.95 -4.59 -35.76
N CYS A 474 -10.52 -4.08 -34.60
CA CYS A 474 -11.35 -3.79 -33.44
C CYS A 474 -11.71 -2.31 -33.42
N GLU A 475 -13.00 -1.98 -33.39
CA GLU A 475 -13.45 -0.61 -33.09
C GLU A 475 -13.60 -0.45 -31.58
N ILE A 476 -12.79 0.45 -31.02
CA ILE A 476 -12.69 0.65 -29.58
C ILE A 476 -13.69 1.69 -29.13
N PRO A 477 -14.58 1.37 -28.16
CA PRO A 477 -15.53 2.34 -27.62
C PRO A 477 -14.80 3.42 -26.82
N THR A 478 -15.31 4.63 -26.82
CA THR A 478 -14.63 5.82 -26.30
C THR A 478 -14.38 5.76 -24.79
N TYR A 479 -15.16 4.98 -24.05
CA TYR A 479 -14.96 4.78 -22.61
C TYR A 479 -13.77 3.87 -22.27
N ARG A 480 -13.22 3.09 -23.22
CA ARG A 480 -12.01 2.28 -23.04
C ARG A 480 -10.78 3.08 -23.47
N ILE A 481 -10.50 4.14 -22.73
CA ILE A 481 -9.38 5.06 -23.00
C ILE A 481 -8.00 4.41 -22.76
N ASP A 482 -7.96 3.29 -22.08
CA ASP A 482 -6.80 2.41 -21.84
C ASP A 482 -6.34 1.67 -23.10
N LEU A 483 -7.26 1.27 -23.97
CA LEU A 483 -6.94 0.46 -25.15
C LEU A 483 -6.40 1.34 -26.29
N LYS A 484 -5.10 1.35 -26.49
CA LYS A 484 -4.41 2.17 -27.50
C LYS A 484 -3.65 1.34 -28.51
N THR A 485 -3.13 0.19 -28.11
CA THR A 485 -2.26 -0.68 -28.87
C THR A 485 -2.86 -2.09 -29.01
N GLN A 486 -2.25 -2.93 -29.84
CA GLN A 486 -2.70 -4.31 -29.93
C GLN A 486 -2.34 -5.14 -28.70
N GLU A 487 -1.28 -4.75 -27.99
CA GLU A 487 -0.87 -5.37 -26.74
C GLU A 487 -1.94 -5.22 -25.65
N ASP A 488 -2.62 -4.07 -25.60
CA ASP A 488 -3.73 -3.84 -24.67
C ASP A 488 -4.90 -4.80 -24.97
N LEU A 489 -5.18 -5.06 -26.25
CA LEU A 489 -6.19 -6.04 -26.66
C LEU A 489 -5.76 -7.48 -26.36
N ILE A 490 -4.46 -7.78 -26.46
CA ILE A 490 -3.92 -9.11 -26.13
C ILE A 490 -4.06 -9.35 -24.61
N GLU A 491 -3.83 -8.35 -23.79
CA GLU A 491 -4.10 -8.43 -22.35
C GLU A 491 -5.56 -8.75 -22.06
N GLU A 492 -6.51 -8.05 -22.70
CA GLU A 492 -7.94 -8.33 -22.56
C GLU A 492 -8.28 -9.79 -22.94
N ILE A 493 -7.70 -10.28 -24.02
CA ILE A 493 -7.89 -11.67 -24.46
C ILE A 493 -7.30 -12.65 -23.45
N GLY A 494 -6.08 -12.40 -22.97
CA GLY A 494 -5.37 -13.26 -22.04
C GLY A 494 -6.08 -13.38 -20.68
N ARG A 495 -6.46 -12.24 -20.08
CA ARG A 495 -7.11 -12.20 -18.77
C ARG A 495 -8.53 -12.81 -18.78
N LEU A 496 -9.33 -12.54 -19.83
CA LEU A 496 -10.68 -13.09 -19.95
C LEU A 496 -10.69 -14.58 -20.32
N ARG A 497 -9.67 -15.03 -21.06
CA ARG A 497 -9.44 -16.45 -21.30
C ARG A 497 -9.01 -17.17 -20.04
N GLY A 498 -8.20 -16.51 -19.19
CA GLY A 498 -7.64 -17.00 -17.95
C GLY A 498 -6.19 -17.46 -18.11
N TYR A 499 -5.27 -16.73 -17.48
CA TYR A 499 -3.83 -17.05 -17.52
C TYR A 499 -3.52 -18.40 -16.86
N GLU A 500 -4.34 -18.84 -15.89
CA GLU A 500 -4.23 -20.13 -15.21
C GLU A 500 -4.42 -21.33 -16.14
N LYS A 501 -5.00 -21.12 -17.32
CA LYS A 501 -5.21 -22.17 -18.34
C LYS A 501 -3.98 -22.39 -19.23
N ILE A 502 -3.03 -21.44 -19.22
CA ILE A 502 -1.81 -21.52 -20.01
C ILE A 502 -0.93 -22.62 -19.43
N GLN A 503 -0.58 -23.60 -20.27
CA GLN A 503 0.25 -24.72 -19.84
C GLN A 503 1.72 -24.31 -19.76
N PRO A 504 2.43 -24.63 -18.66
CA PRO A 504 3.86 -24.37 -18.56
C PRO A 504 4.62 -25.16 -19.63
N GLN A 505 5.51 -24.49 -20.33
CA GLN A 505 6.38 -25.12 -21.32
C GLN A 505 7.85 -25.02 -20.87
N ALA A 506 8.60 -26.11 -21.08
CA ALA A 506 10.03 -26.10 -20.82
C ALA A 506 10.73 -25.18 -21.82
N LEU A 507 11.69 -24.39 -21.34
CA LEU A 507 12.56 -23.61 -22.22
C LEU A 507 13.42 -24.55 -23.06
N LEU A 508 13.41 -24.36 -24.36
CA LEU A 508 14.28 -25.06 -25.32
C LEU A 508 15.48 -24.17 -25.64
N GLU A 509 16.40 -24.07 -24.67
CA GLU A 509 17.64 -23.32 -24.81
C GLU A 509 18.87 -24.23 -24.74
N PRO A 510 19.96 -23.92 -25.45
CA PRO A 510 21.23 -24.62 -25.27
C PRO A 510 21.66 -24.54 -23.81
N VAL A 511 22.11 -25.67 -23.27
CA VAL A 511 22.66 -25.71 -21.91
C VAL A 511 24.06 -25.13 -21.95
N GLU A 512 24.16 -23.82 -21.81
CA GLU A 512 25.43 -23.11 -21.66
C GLU A 512 25.69 -22.79 -20.18
N PRO A 513 26.93 -22.96 -19.69
CA PRO A 513 27.27 -22.55 -18.34
C PRO A 513 27.06 -21.05 -18.15
N ALA A 514 26.31 -20.66 -17.14
CA ALA A 514 26.13 -19.24 -16.82
C ALA A 514 27.49 -18.61 -16.50
N LYS A 515 27.75 -17.42 -17.04
CA LYS A 515 28.95 -16.65 -16.66
C LYS A 515 28.90 -16.31 -15.19
N LYS A 516 29.98 -16.65 -14.48
CA LYS A 516 30.11 -16.35 -13.05
C LYS A 516 30.09 -14.83 -12.83
N ASN A 517 29.17 -14.36 -12.00
CA ASN A 517 29.20 -12.96 -11.53
C ASN A 517 30.18 -12.86 -10.38
N GLU A 518 31.40 -12.45 -10.65
CA GLU A 518 32.51 -12.38 -9.69
C GLU A 518 32.15 -11.53 -8.46
N GLN A 519 31.44 -10.43 -8.62
CA GLN A 519 31.04 -9.55 -7.52
C GLN A 519 30.07 -10.26 -6.57
N VAL A 520 29.05 -10.93 -7.10
CA VAL A 520 28.06 -11.66 -6.27
C VAL A 520 28.73 -12.80 -5.50
N PHE A 521 29.64 -13.54 -6.14
CA PHE A 521 30.38 -14.60 -5.47
C PHE A 521 31.33 -14.06 -4.41
N PHE A 522 32.01 -12.95 -4.69
CA PHE A 522 32.87 -12.26 -3.74
C PHE A 522 32.09 -11.79 -2.51
N GLU A 523 30.97 -11.07 -2.67
CA GLU A 523 30.15 -10.62 -1.56
C GLU A 523 29.62 -11.81 -0.74
N ARG A 524 29.18 -12.88 -1.40
CA ARG A 524 28.72 -14.11 -0.72
C ARG A 524 29.83 -14.75 0.10
N GLN A 525 31.08 -14.78 -0.42
CA GLN A 525 32.22 -15.30 0.32
C GLN A 525 32.49 -14.45 1.57
N LEU A 526 32.43 -13.11 1.46
CA LEU A 526 32.60 -12.21 2.60
C LEU A 526 31.54 -12.46 3.67
N LYS A 527 30.27 -12.52 3.28
CA LYS A 527 29.14 -12.77 4.18
C LYS A 527 29.29 -14.11 4.90
N ASN A 528 29.57 -15.18 4.17
CA ASN A 528 29.75 -16.51 4.77
C ASN A 528 30.94 -16.53 5.73
N THR A 529 32.04 -15.84 5.39
CA THR A 529 33.23 -15.77 6.26
C THR A 529 32.92 -15.03 7.55
N LEU A 530 32.23 -13.88 7.49
CA LEU A 530 31.86 -13.12 8.68
C LEU A 530 30.85 -13.89 9.54
N ALA A 531 29.84 -14.53 8.92
CA ALA A 531 28.89 -15.39 9.64
C ALA A 531 29.61 -16.54 10.39
N ASN A 532 30.61 -17.17 9.77
CA ASN A 532 31.41 -18.20 10.41
C ASN A 532 32.27 -17.67 11.59
N PHE A 533 32.57 -16.39 11.62
CA PHE A 533 33.21 -15.69 12.74
C PHE A 533 32.23 -15.18 13.80
N GLY A 534 30.92 -15.51 13.68
CA GLY A 534 29.92 -15.12 14.63
C GLY A 534 29.43 -13.69 14.48
N PHE A 535 29.45 -13.15 13.25
CA PHE A 535 28.83 -11.87 12.94
C PHE A 535 27.44 -12.08 12.35
N ASP A 536 26.46 -11.33 12.84
CA ASP A 536 25.10 -11.27 12.31
C ASP A 536 24.98 -10.19 11.24
N GLU A 537 24.33 -10.53 10.10
CA GLU A 537 24.10 -9.58 9.01
C GLU A 537 22.93 -8.66 9.35
N MET A 538 23.12 -7.37 9.09
CA MET A 538 22.08 -6.34 9.23
C MET A 538 21.61 -5.84 7.88
N TYR A 539 20.36 -5.38 7.87
CA TYR A 539 19.77 -4.64 6.76
C TYR A 539 19.21 -3.32 7.26
N ASN A 540 19.67 -2.21 6.69
CA ASN A 540 19.23 -0.88 7.03
C ASN A 540 18.67 -0.17 5.81
N TYR A 541 17.76 0.79 6.03
CA TYR A 541 17.36 1.73 4.98
C TYR A 541 18.54 2.56 4.52
N SER A 542 18.50 3.00 3.26
CA SER A 542 19.56 3.82 2.66
C SER A 542 19.50 5.31 3.07
N PHE A 543 18.94 5.58 4.26
CA PHE A 543 18.72 6.93 4.77
C PHE A 543 19.20 7.09 6.19
N TYR A 544 19.55 8.34 6.57
CA TYR A 544 19.77 8.78 7.94
C TYR A 544 19.47 10.28 8.09
N SER A 545 19.49 10.80 9.31
CA SER A 545 19.21 12.22 9.57
C SER A 545 20.46 13.10 9.38
N ASN A 546 20.23 14.40 9.20
CA ASN A 546 21.30 15.41 9.27
C ASN A 546 22.10 15.31 10.58
N ARG A 547 21.40 15.10 11.69
CA ARG A 547 22.01 14.88 13.01
C ARG A 547 22.97 13.69 13.04
N ASP A 548 22.61 12.58 12.42
CA ASP A 548 23.47 11.39 12.34
C ASP A 548 24.74 11.67 11.53
N ALA A 549 24.60 12.39 10.41
CA ALA A 549 25.73 12.84 9.59
C ALA A 549 26.70 13.73 10.40
N GLU A 550 26.19 14.70 11.14
CA GLU A 550 27.02 15.57 12.00
C GLU A 550 27.73 14.79 13.10
N ILE A 551 27.03 13.88 13.79
CA ILE A 551 27.58 13.05 14.87
C ILE A 551 28.74 12.20 14.36
N CYS A 552 28.63 11.64 13.17
CA CYS A 552 29.65 10.79 12.56
C CYS A 552 30.71 11.58 11.77
N GLY A 553 30.68 12.91 11.81
CA GLY A 553 31.66 13.77 11.11
C GLY A 553 31.48 13.78 9.59
N LEU A 554 30.29 13.49 9.10
CA LEU A 554 29.92 13.46 7.67
C LEU A 554 29.28 14.79 7.21
N GLY A 555 29.07 15.77 8.09
CA GLY A 555 28.43 17.05 7.75
C GLY A 555 29.15 17.89 6.69
N GLY A 556 30.46 17.64 6.48
CA GLY A 556 31.23 18.26 5.38
C GLY A 556 31.11 17.54 4.03
N ILE A 557 30.43 16.39 3.98
CA ILE A 557 30.22 15.62 2.74
C ILE A 557 28.91 16.07 2.11
N LYS A 558 28.90 16.31 0.80
CA LYS A 558 27.65 16.59 0.08
C LYS A 558 26.78 15.35 0.02
N HIS A 559 25.51 15.49 0.40
CA HIS A 559 24.51 14.42 0.37
C HIS A 559 23.42 14.71 -0.66
N TYR A 560 22.69 13.65 -1.06
CA TYR A 560 21.37 13.81 -1.64
C TYR A 560 20.35 13.99 -0.52
N GLU A 561 19.55 15.04 -0.62
CA GLU A 561 18.47 15.33 0.32
C GLU A 561 17.13 14.83 -0.23
N ILE A 562 16.28 14.27 0.64
CA ILE A 562 14.93 13.87 0.28
C ILE A 562 14.03 15.10 0.40
N ALA A 563 13.38 15.49 -0.70
CA ALA A 563 12.55 16.70 -0.76
C ALA A 563 11.33 16.65 0.21
N ASN A 564 10.79 15.44 0.46
CA ASN A 564 9.64 15.21 1.31
C ASN A 564 9.82 13.96 2.18
N PRO A 565 10.74 13.97 3.16
CA PRO A 565 11.03 12.81 3.99
C PRO A 565 9.81 12.41 4.81
N MET A 566 9.59 11.10 4.97
CA MET A 566 8.49 10.57 5.77
C MET A 566 8.66 10.86 7.27
N ASN A 567 9.88 10.97 7.72
CA ASN A 567 10.22 11.38 9.08
C ASN A 567 11.61 12.06 9.12
N PRO A 568 11.93 12.82 10.18
CA PRO A 568 13.22 13.52 10.34
C PRO A 568 14.44 12.59 10.39
N ASP A 569 14.25 11.30 10.68
CA ASP A 569 15.36 10.33 10.71
C ASP A 569 15.77 9.82 9.31
N GLN A 570 15.11 10.28 8.24
CA GLN A 570 15.27 9.82 6.86
C GLN A 570 15.42 10.98 5.85
N GLU A 571 16.14 12.02 6.22
CA GLU A 571 16.33 13.23 5.41
C GLU A 571 17.39 13.09 4.32
N LEU A 572 18.47 12.33 4.59
CA LEU A 572 19.63 12.21 3.71
C LEU A 572 19.78 10.78 3.18
N VAL A 573 20.15 10.68 1.90
CA VAL A 573 20.64 9.41 1.34
C VAL A 573 22.03 9.13 1.90
N ARG A 574 22.28 7.93 2.39
CA ARG A 574 23.49 7.55 3.13
C ARG A 574 24.78 7.63 2.30
N ALA A 575 25.77 8.36 2.80
CA ALA A 575 27.14 8.42 2.30
C ALA A 575 28.10 7.49 3.09
N SER A 576 27.62 6.87 4.17
CA SER A 576 28.33 5.87 4.99
C SER A 576 27.34 4.91 5.63
N LEU A 577 27.76 3.68 5.91
CA LEU A 577 26.98 2.69 6.65
C LEU A 577 27.07 2.87 8.17
N ILE A 578 28.06 3.64 8.66
CA ILE A 578 28.39 3.79 10.09
C ILE A 578 27.23 4.35 10.92
N PRO A 579 26.51 5.41 10.50
CA PRO A 579 25.42 5.94 11.33
C PRO A 579 24.33 4.90 11.65
N ASN A 580 23.94 4.10 10.66
CA ASN A 580 22.94 3.06 10.84
C ASN A 580 23.49 1.87 11.65
N LEU A 581 24.76 1.51 11.48
CA LEU A 581 25.46 0.52 12.31
C LEU A 581 25.38 0.92 13.80
N LEU A 582 25.67 2.18 14.15
CA LEU A 582 25.64 2.65 15.53
C LEU A 582 24.22 2.67 16.11
N LYS A 583 23.20 2.94 15.30
CA LYS A 583 21.78 2.79 15.70
C LYS A 583 21.46 1.33 16.05
N ASN A 584 21.93 0.38 15.23
CA ASN A 584 21.73 -1.04 15.48
C ASN A 584 22.49 -1.51 16.73
N VAL A 585 23.72 -1.06 16.94
CA VAL A 585 24.47 -1.34 18.16
C VAL A 585 23.69 -0.87 19.40
N ARG A 586 23.19 0.38 19.38
CA ARG A 586 22.35 0.92 20.47
C ARG A 586 21.10 0.06 20.72
N GLN A 587 20.46 -0.42 19.65
CA GLN A 587 19.25 -1.23 19.75
C GLN A 587 19.54 -2.60 20.35
N ASN A 588 20.60 -3.27 19.87
CA ASN A 588 20.98 -4.60 20.34
C ASN A 588 21.49 -4.61 21.78
N LEU A 589 22.13 -3.54 22.24
CA LEU A 589 22.56 -3.39 23.66
C LEU A 589 21.42 -3.43 24.67
N LYS A 590 20.17 -3.31 24.26
CA LYS A 590 18.99 -3.51 25.13
C LYS A 590 18.72 -4.98 25.43
N HIS A 591 19.24 -5.89 24.62
CA HIS A 591 18.91 -7.30 24.65
C HIS A 591 20.14 -8.20 24.84
N PHE A 592 21.32 -7.74 24.41
CA PHE A 592 22.55 -8.53 24.41
C PHE A 592 23.72 -7.77 25.05
N GLU A 593 24.54 -8.45 25.81
CA GLU A 593 25.74 -7.88 26.44
C GLU A 593 26.97 -7.89 25.51
N SER A 594 27.05 -8.88 24.60
CA SER A 594 28.09 -8.99 23.57
C SER A 594 27.49 -9.48 22.26
N PHE A 595 27.96 -8.94 21.14
CA PHE A 595 27.52 -9.32 19.80
C PHE A 595 28.47 -8.76 18.74
N ASN A 596 28.42 -9.35 17.54
CA ASN A 596 29.08 -8.84 16.37
C ASN A 596 28.07 -8.64 15.26
N LEU A 597 28.14 -7.50 14.56
CA LEU A 597 27.21 -7.14 13.49
C LEU A 597 27.99 -6.76 12.24
N PHE A 598 27.42 -6.99 11.05
CA PHE A 598 27.96 -6.45 9.81
C PHE A 598 26.86 -6.11 8.82
N GLU A 599 27.17 -5.19 7.89
CA GLU A 599 26.35 -4.86 6.73
C GLU A 599 27.23 -4.72 5.49
N ILE A 600 26.79 -5.32 4.37
CA ILE A 600 27.30 -5.00 3.04
C ILE A 600 26.23 -4.19 2.31
N GLY A 601 26.53 -2.94 2.00
CA GLY A 601 25.54 -2.04 1.43
C GLY A 601 26.15 -1.03 0.45
N ARG A 602 25.28 -0.30 -0.24
CA ARG A 602 25.67 0.81 -1.09
C ARG A 602 25.66 2.12 -0.30
N VAL A 603 26.60 3.00 -0.61
CA VAL A 603 26.64 4.39 -0.19
C VAL A 603 26.67 5.28 -1.43
N TYR A 604 26.22 6.52 -1.31
CA TYR A 604 25.93 7.37 -2.45
C TYR A 604 26.58 8.75 -2.27
N TYR A 605 27.28 9.20 -3.30
CA TYR A 605 27.91 10.53 -3.34
C TYR A 605 27.41 11.32 -4.54
N PRO A 606 26.97 12.58 -4.37
CA PRO A 606 26.61 13.45 -5.49
C PRO A 606 27.82 13.80 -6.34
N GLN A 607 27.77 13.45 -7.63
CA GLN A 607 28.83 13.78 -8.59
C GLN A 607 28.21 14.18 -9.94
N ASN A 608 28.42 15.39 -10.42
CA ASN A 608 28.10 15.87 -11.78
C ASN A 608 26.74 15.44 -12.33
N ASN A 609 25.63 15.66 -11.60
CA ASN A 609 24.26 15.25 -11.91
C ASN A 609 23.99 13.73 -11.92
N GLN A 610 24.94 12.92 -11.48
CA GLN A 610 24.77 11.47 -11.28
C GLN A 610 25.15 11.08 -9.86
N ALA A 611 24.69 9.93 -9.39
CA ALA A 611 25.13 9.37 -8.13
C ALA A 611 26.35 8.46 -8.37
N GLU A 612 27.44 8.72 -7.67
CA GLU A 612 28.50 7.73 -7.51
C GLU A 612 28.07 6.74 -6.43
N GLU A 613 27.87 5.48 -6.78
CA GLU A 613 27.56 4.42 -5.84
C GLU A 613 28.82 3.64 -5.50
N LYS A 614 29.03 3.36 -4.20
CA LYS A 614 30.13 2.48 -3.74
C LYS A 614 29.59 1.35 -2.88
N ARG A 615 30.14 0.19 -3.06
CA ARG A 615 29.86 -0.98 -2.19
C ARG A 615 30.81 -0.97 -1.00
N MET A 616 30.24 -0.92 0.19
CA MET A 616 30.99 -0.88 1.44
C MET A 616 30.63 -2.07 2.31
N LEU A 617 31.58 -2.55 3.08
CA LEU A 617 31.38 -3.43 4.22
C LEU A 617 31.62 -2.62 5.48
N VAL A 618 30.69 -2.68 6.42
CA VAL A 618 30.91 -2.20 7.78
C VAL A 618 30.67 -3.34 8.75
N ALA A 619 31.49 -3.44 9.80
CA ALA A 619 31.33 -4.41 10.88
C ALA A 619 31.51 -3.75 12.23
N ALA A 620 30.82 -4.24 13.26
CA ALA A 620 30.98 -3.82 14.65
C ALA A 620 31.12 -5.02 15.57
N SER A 621 31.91 -4.85 16.62
CA SER A 621 32.08 -5.82 17.72
C SER A 621 31.88 -5.10 19.05
N VAL A 622 31.06 -5.70 19.91
CA VAL A 622 30.83 -5.28 21.28
C VAL A 622 31.05 -6.46 22.21
N LEU A 623 31.93 -6.30 23.16
CA LEU A 623 32.25 -7.33 24.16
C LEU A 623 31.57 -7.05 25.50
N GLU A 624 31.19 -8.09 26.23
CA GLU A 624 30.64 -7.96 27.59
C GLU A 624 31.60 -7.21 28.53
N LYS A 625 32.85 -7.66 28.53
CA LYS A 625 33.95 -7.04 29.29
C LYS A 625 35.09 -6.75 28.32
N ASP A 626 35.36 -5.50 28.07
CA ASP A 626 36.41 -5.03 27.17
C ASP A 626 37.56 -4.46 28.02
N LYS A 627 38.65 -5.25 28.16
CA LYS A 627 39.87 -4.86 28.84
C LYS A 627 40.96 -4.57 27.80
N ASP A 628 41.76 -3.51 28.05
CA ASP A 628 42.95 -3.20 27.26
C ASP A 628 42.77 -3.18 25.74
N ALA A 629 41.56 -2.76 25.24
CA ALA A 629 41.18 -2.74 23.83
C ALA A 629 40.96 -4.13 23.19
N ASP A 630 40.49 -5.13 23.93
CA ASP A 630 40.17 -6.46 23.42
C ASP A 630 39.24 -6.43 22.19
N SER A 631 38.24 -5.53 22.21
CA SER A 631 37.32 -5.37 21.04
C SER A 631 38.06 -4.90 19.79
N PHE A 632 39.04 -3.99 19.92
CA PHE A 632 39.85 -3.52 18.79
C PHE A 632 40.66 -4.66 18.18
N TYR A 633 41.34 -5.45 19.02
CA TYR A 633 42.13 -6.58 18.57
C TYR A 633 41.26 -7.72 18.02
N SER A 634 40.06 -7.92 18.58
CA SER A 634 39.10 -8.88 18.04
C SER A 634 38.66 -8.46 16.62
N MET A 635 38.33 -7.19 16.41
CA MET A 635 38.00 -6.66 15.08
C MET A 635 39.17 -6.76 14.12
N LYS A 636 40.38 -6.43 14.57
CA LYS A 636 41.62 -6.58 13.77
C LYS A 636 41.77 -8.04 13.30
N SER A 637 41.66 -9.01 14.23
CA SER A 637 41.72 -10.43 13.92
C SER A 637 40.63 -10.86 12.92
N ALA A 638 39.40 -10.38 13.08
CA ALA A 638 38.32 -10.67 12.15
C ALA A 638 38.64 -10.19 10.73
N VAL A 639 39.17 -8.96 10.59
CA VAL A 639 39.60 -8.42 9.29
C VAL A 639 40.78 -9.19 8.70
N GLU A 640 41.81 -9.52 9.50
CA GLU A 640 42.96 -10.32 9.04
C GLU A 640 42.50 -11.69 8.53
N ASN A 641 41.63 -12.37 9.27
CA ASN A 641 41.10 -13.68 8.89
C ASN A 641 40.18 -13.57 7.65
N LEU A 642 39.41 -12.48 7.54
CA LEU A 642 38.61 -12.22 6.35
C LEU A 642 39.49 -12.08 5.10
N LEU A 643 40.56 -11.30 5.18
CA LEU A 643 41.52 -11.13 4.10
C LEU A 643 42.28 -12.44 3.78
N GLU A 644 42.65 -13.24 4.80
CA GLU A 644 43.25 -14.56 4.60
C GLU A 644 42.29 -15.50 3.86
N SER A 645 41.00 -15.49 4.19
CA SER A 645 39.99 -16.31 3.48
C SER A 645 39.92 -15.97 1.98
N LEU A 646 40.24 -14.74 1.61
CA LEU A 646 40.34 -14.27 0.25
C LEU A 646 41.68 -14.62 -0.44
N GLY A 647 42.61 -15.17 0.30
CA GLY A 647 43.94 -15.54 -0.21
C GLY A 647 45.02 -14.49 -0.04
N ILE A 648 44.73 -13.43 0.75
CA ILE A 648 45.71 -12.35 1.06
C ILE A 648 46.33 -12.68 2.43
N LYS A 649 47.65 -12.93 2.47
CA LYS A 649 48.34 -13.37 3.69
C LYS A 649 49.59 -12.53 3.98
N GLY A 650 49.90 -12.42 5.27
CA GLY A 650 51.19 -11.96 5.79
C GLY A 650 51.59 -10.57 5.36
N VAL A 651 52.75 -10.42 4.72
CA VAL A 651 53.35 -9.12 4.33
C VAL A 651 52.50 -8.31 3.36
N ALA A 652 51.50 -8.87 2.73
CA ALA A 652 50.58 -8.15 1.85
C ALA A 652 49.63 -7.22 2.61
N VAL A 653 49.37 -7.48 3.90
CA VAL A 653 48.51 -6.71 4.77
C VAL A 653 49.34 -5.85 5.71
N SER A 654 49.07 -4.57 5.77
CA SER A 654 49.72 -3.68 6.74
C SER A 654 48.69 -2.71 7.34
N PHE A 655 48.95 -2.26 8.55
CA PHE A 655 48.13 -1.28 9.25
C PHE A 655 48.94 0.02 9.41
N ALA A 656 48.36 1.14 9.01
CA ALA A 656 49.01 2.44 9.11
C ALA A 656 48.21 3.39 10.00
N GLU A 657 48.90 4.34 10.63
CA GLU A 657 48.24 5.39 11.40
C GLU A 657 47.33 6.23 10.47
N THR A 658 46.14 6.52 10.94
CA THR A 658 45.14 7.37 10.24
C THR A 658 44.30 8.13 11.23
N LYS A 659 43.42 9.04 10.75
CA LYS A 659 42.49 9.79 11.57
C LYS A 659 41.10 9.78 10.94
N SER A 660 40.09 9.67 11.77
CA SER A 660 38.68 9.76 11.37
C SER A 660 37.88 10.39 12.49
N ALA A 661 36.92 11.24 12.17
CA ALA A 661 36.09 11.92 13.16
C ALA A 661 35.24 10.94 14.01
N VAL A 662 34.83 9.81 13.44
CA VAL A 662 34.07 8.77 14.13
C VAL A 662 34.96 7.82 14.95
N ALA A 663 36.26 7.79 14.67
CA ALA A 663 37.19 6.88 15.31
C ALA A 663 37.84 7.46 16.58
N HIS A 664 38.21 6.57 17.51
CA HIS A 664 38.99 6.92 18.69
C HIS A 664 40.39 7.42 18.27
N PRO A 665 40.87 8.58 18.78
CA PRO A 665 42.14 9.19 18.29
C PRO A 665 43.38 8.31 18.38
N GLY A 666 43.44 7.42 19.38
CA GLY A 666 44.59 6.54 19.60
C GLY A 666 44.32 5.06 19.25
N ARG A 667 43.16 4.73 18.67
CA ARG A 667 42.79 3.34 18.32
C ARG A 667 42.09 3.30 16.98
N VAL A 668 42.84 3.66 15.95
CA VAL A 668 42.40 3.64 14.57
C VAL A 668 43.60 3.27 13.69
N ALA A 669 43.34 2.43 12.69
CA ALA A 669 44.37 2.03 11.74
C ALA A 669 43.75 1.90 10.34
N GLU A 670 44.46 2.41 9.34
CA GLU A 670 44.14 2.20 7.94
C GLU A 670 44.59 0.79 7.51
N VAL A 671 43.72 0.04 6.86
CA VAL A 671 43.98 -1.28 6.31
C VAL A 671 44.54 -1.15 4.90
N LYS A 672 45.77 -1.60 4.70
CA LYS A 672 46.44 -1.54 3.37
C LYS A 672 46.74 -2.96 2.89
N ILE A 673 46.52 -3.19 1.61
CA ILE A 673 46.89 -4.41 0.88
C ILE A 673 47.81 -4.00 -0.26
N TYR A 674 49.04 -4.53 -0.28
CA TYR A 674 50.07 -4.14 -1.25
C TYR A 674 50.26 -2.60 -1.37
N ASN A 675 50.18 -1.89 -0.25
CA ASN A 675 50.19 -0.42 -0.15
C ASN A 675 48.91 0.31 -0.65
N HIS A 676 47.88 -0.38 -1.10
CA HIS A 676 46.58 0.20 -1.41
C HIS A 676 45.69 0.24 -0.16
N ALA A 677 45.23 1.44 0.18
CA ALA A 677 44.28 1.61 1.27
C ALA A 677 42.88 1.09 0.84
N VAL A 678 42.40 0.07 1.56
CA VAL A 678 41.11 -0.58 1.27
C VAL A 678 40.03 -0.30 2.33
N GLY A 679 40.44 0.23 3.49
CA GLY A 679 39.51 0.50 4.58
C GLY A 679 40.19 0.93 5.87
N MET A 680 39.45 0.88 6.96
CA MET A 680 39.97 1.14 8.32
C MET A 680 39.38 0.20 9.34
N ILE A 681 40.11 0.01 10.46
CA ILE A 681 39.62 -0.55 11.71
C ILE A 681 39.78 0.50 12.82
N SER A 682 38.83 0.57 13.74
CA SER A 682 38.92 1.51 14.85
C SER A 682 38.05 1.09 16.03
N GLU A 683 38.32 1.66 17.20
CA GLU A 683 37.27 1.86 18.21
C GLU A 683 36.48 3.14 17.81
N VAL A 684 35.20 3.18 18.12
CA VAL A 684 34.39 4.38 17.93
C VAL A 684 34.75 5.41 18.99
N ASN A 685 34.79 6.67 18.59
CA ASN A 685 35.09 7.80 19.47
C ASN A 685 34.07 7.86 20.64
N PRO A 686 34.52 7.91 21.90
CA PRO A 686 33.63 8.00 23.06
C PRO A 686 32.61 9.15 22.98
N ALA A 687 32.98 10.28 22.38
CA ALA A 687 32.08 11.41 22.19
C ALA A 687 30.91 11.06 21.20
N VAL A 688 31.20 10.27 20.18
CA VAL A 688 30.20 9.75 19.23
C VAL A 688 29.31 8.74 19.93
N LEU A 689 29.86 7.78 20.67
CA LEU A 689 29.11 6.81 21.46
C LEU A 689 28.13 7.48 22.43
N ALA A 690 28.59 8.51 23.14
CA ALA A 690 27.75 9.27 24.08
C ALA A 690 26.54 9.91 23.39
N LYS A 691 26.72 10.49 22.20
CA LYS A 691 25.63 11.08 21.42
C LYS A 691 24.59 10.04 20.96
N TYR A 692 25.02 8.80 20.69
CA TYR A 692 24.13 7.67 20.39
C TYR A 692 23.61 6.98 21.66
N LYS A 693 24.00 7.42 22.87
CA LYS A 693 23.68 6.79 24.17
C LYS A 693 24.15 5.33 24.24
N ILE A 694 25.30 5.04 23.67
CA ILE A 694 25.99 3.76 23.75
C ILE A 694 27.00 3.82 24.90
N THR A 695 26.88 2.94 25.88
CA THR A 695 27.68 2.92 27.12
C THR A 695 28.88 2.00 27.08
N LYS A 696 28.90 1.06 26.11
CA LYS A 696 30.00 0.11 25.92
C LYS A 696 30.95 0.62 24.82
N ARG A 697 32.19 0.12 24.85
CA ARG A 697 33.12 0.30 23.72
C ARG A 697 32.61 -0.46 22.50
N VAL A 698 32.83 0.10 21.34
CA VAL A 698 32.49 -0.50 20.05
C VAL A 698 33.72 -0.46 19.13
N ALA A 699 34.21 -1.61 18.77
CA ALA A 699 35.17 -1.69 17.67
C ALA A 699 34.45 -1.83 16.35
N MET A 700 34.97 -1.22 15.30
CA MET A 700 34.36 -1.24 13.96
C MET A 700 35.42 -1.40 12.88
N ALA A 701 35.00 -1.95 11.75
CA ALA A 701 35.74 -1.95 10.49
C ALA A 701 34.87 -1.37 9.39
N GLU A 702 35.46 -0.60 8.49
CA GLU A 702 34.83 -0.12 7.26
C GLU A 702 35.77 -0.42 6.09
N ILE A 703 35.28 -1.14 5.07
CA ILE A 703 36.06 -1.61 3.92
C ILE A 703 35.35 -1.25 2.62
N ASP A 704 36.09 -0.63 1.71
CA ASP A 704 35.65 -0.37 0.34
C ASP A 704 35.82 -1.67 -0.47
N LEU A 705 34.68 -2.26 -0.87
CA LEU A 705 34.69 -3.58 -1.52
C LEU A 705 35.18 -3.50 -2.97
N GLU A 706 35.06 -2.38 -3.64
CA GLU A 706 35.57 -2.21 -5.00
C GLU A 706 37.10 -2.13 -4.99
N LYS A 707 37.64 -1.36 -4.05
CA LYS A 707 39.10 -1.32 -3.85
C LYS A 707 39.65 -2.66 -3.42
N LEU A 708 38.94 -3.36 -2.52
CA LEU A 708 39.36 -4.68 -2.09
C LEU A 708 39.34 -5.68 -3.26
N LEU A 709 38.28 -5.70 -4.05
CA LEU A 709 38.15 -6.59 -5.20
C LEU A 709 39.27 -6.35 -6.24
N ALA A 710 39.61 -5.08 -6.47
CA ALA A 710 40.67 -4.69 -7.43
C ALA A 710 42.06 -5.22 -7.08
N VAL A 711 42.33 -5.43 -5.80
CA VAL A 711 43.65 -5.92 -5.31
C VAL A 711 43.69 -7.42 -5.02
N LEU A 712 42.56 -8.13 -5.23
CA LEU A 712 42.51 -9.57 -5.00
C LEU A 712 43.42 -10.35 -5.98
N PRO A 713 44.11 -11.40 -5.51
CA PRO A 713 44.84 -12.28 -6.40
C PRO A 713 43.88 -13.03 -7.33
N LYS A 714 44.14 -12.97 -8.65
CA LYS A 714 43.33 -13.65 -9.68
C LYS A 714 43.31 -15.17 -9.54
N THR A 715 44.33 -15.74 -8.91
CA THR A 715 44.45 -17.18 -8.70
C THR A 715 45.01 -17.49 -7.31
N LYS A 716 44.38 -18.44 -6.61
CA LYS A 716 44.93 -18.98 -5.37
C LYS A 716 46.03 -19.99 -5.71
N LYS A 717 47.24 -19.76 -5.25
CA LYS A 717 48.34 -20.72 -5.42
C LYS A 717 48.35 -21.71 -4.23
N TYR A 718 48.40 -23.00 -4.54
CA TYR A 718 48.60 -24.03 -3.52
C TYR A 718 50.04 -23.93 -2.96
N HIS A 719 50.16 -23.86 -1.65
CA HIS A 719 51.43 -23.98 -0.95
C HIS A 719 51.44 -25.31 -0.18
N PRO A 720 52.37 -26.26 -0.50
CA PRO A 720 52.45 -27.50 0.22
C PRO A 720 52.77 -27.29 1.70
N ILE A 721 52.18 -28.10 2.55
CA ILE A 721 52.51 -28.13 3.97
C ILE A 721 53.96 -28.52 4.11
N ASN A 722 54.71 -27.81 4.96
CA ASN A 722 56.09 -28.15 5.22
C ASN A 722 56.18 -29.55 5.83
N LYS A 723 57.05 -30.40 5.26
CA LYS A 723 57.26 -31.79 5.70
C LYS A 723 58.26 -31.92 6.84
N PHE A 724 59.02 -30.86 7.06
CA PHE A 724 60.09 -30.86 8.08
C PHE A 724 59.66 -30.13 9.35
N PRO A 725 60.02 -30.56 10.55
CA PRO A 725 59.63 -29.91 11.79
C PRO A 725 60.20 -28.49 11.87
N SER A 726 59.40 -27.57 12.42
CA SER A 726 59.84 -26.22 12.73
C SER A 726 60.50 -26.16 14.11
N LEU A 727 61.39 -25.16 14.29
CA LEU A 727 61.96 -24.79 15.58
C LEU A 727 61.46 -23.42 16.00
N THR A 728 61.10 -23.23 17.25
CA THR A 728 60.72 -21.95 17.81
C THR A 728 61.80 -21.35 18.68
N ARG A 729 61.92 -20.00 18.63
CA ARG A 729 62.81 -19.22 19.52
C ARG A 729 62.05 -17.99 19.99
N ASP A 730 62.20 -17.70 21.28
CA ASP A 730 61.59 -16.52 21.89
C ASP A 730 62.64 -15.47 22.14
N ILE A 731 62.35 -14.21 21.82
CA ILE A 731 63.18 -13.05 22.12
C ILE A 731 62.39 -12.09 22.98
N SER A 732 62.93 -11.72 24.13
CA SER A 732 62.40 -10.66 24.98
C SER A 732 63.28 -9.42 24.84
N MET A 733 62.71 -8.28 24.63
CA MET A 733 63.46 -7.06 24.41
C MET A 733 62.75 -5.83 25.05
N ILE A 734 63.58 -4.84 25.40
CA ILE A 734 63.04 -3.50 25.76
C ILE A 734 63.04 -2.70 24.46
N VAL A 735 61.93 -2.08 24.14
CA VAL A 735 61.68 -1.43 22.86
C VAL A 735 61.50 0.09 23.06
N PRO A 736 62.21 0.97 22.33
CA PRO A 736 61.94 2.41 22.35
C PRO A 736 60.47 2.72 21.98
N GLU A 737 59.87 3.76 22.57
CA GLU A 737 58.48 4.14 22.30
C GLU A 737 58.20 4.47 20.82
N THR A 738 59.23 4.85 20.08
CA THR A 738 59.11 5.17 18.65
C THR A 738 59.11 3.93 17.73
N VAL A 739 59.41 2.75 18.25
CA VAL A 739 59.53 1.53 17.46
C VAL A 739 58.26 0.69 17.61
N THR A 740 57.68 0.34 16.50
CA THR A 740 56.47 -0.47 16.44
C THR A 740 56.76 -1.95 16.31
N TYR A 741 55.83 -2.80 16.77
CA TYR A 741 55.92 -4.24 16.54
C TYR A 741 56.04 -4.59 15.05
N GLY A 742 55.33 -3.88 14.17
CA GLY A 742 55.41 -4.09 12.71
C GLY A 742 56.82 -3.87 12.14
N GLU A 743 57.59 -2.91 12.69
CA GLU A 743 58.98 -2.70 12.27
C GLU A 743 59.86 -3.82 12.72
N ILE A 744 59.66 -4.29 13.95
CA ILE A 744 60.40 -5.48 14.49
C ILE A 744 60.08 -6.70 13.65
N GLU A 745 58.80 -6.99 13.39
CA GLU A 745 58.39 -8.13 12.58
C GLU A 745 59.00 -8.07 11.16
N LYS A 746 58.89 -6.91 10.51
CA LYS A 746 59.40 -6.66 9.15
C LYS A 746 60.90 -6.86 9.08
N LEU A 747 61.66 -6.35 10.06
CA LEU A 747 63.12 -6.50 10.12
C LEU A 747 63.52 -7.97 10.38
N THR A 748 62.83 -8.62 11.32
CA THR A 748 63.02 -10.06 11.62
C THR A 748 62.83 -10.93 10.39
N LYS A 749 61.73 -10.73 9.67
CA LYS A 749 61.43 -11.47 8.43
C LYS A 749 62.44 -11.16 7.32
N LYS A 750 62.88 -9.89 7.18
CA LYS A 750 63.90 -9.49 6.20
C LYS A 750 65.22 -10.18 6.45
N ILE A 751 65.69 -10.21 7.69
CA ILE A 751 67.00 -10.79 8.07
C ILE A 751 66.98 -12.33 8.07
N GLY A 752 65.91 -12.93 8.60
CA GLY A 752 65.80 -14.39 8.65
C GLY A 752 65.42 -15.04 7.32
N GLY A 753 64.89 -14.23 6.36
CA GLY A 753 64.60 -14.62 4.99
C GLY A 753 63.61 -15.79 4.90
N GLN A 754 63.94 -16.76 4.04
CA GLN A 754 63.05 -17.93 3.79
C GLN A 754 62.96 -18.93 4.93
N LEU A 755 63.83 -18.80 5.95
CA LEU A 755 63.83 -19.67 7.12
C LEU A 755 62.75 -19.24 8.14
N ILE A 756 62.25 -17.99 8.07
CA ILE A 756 61.18 -17.55 8.97
C ILE A 756 59.85 -18.02 8.44
N ASP A 757 59.19 -18.91 9.14
CA ASP A 757 57.82 -19.35 8.89
C ASP A 757 56.82 -18.35 9.45
N SER A 758 57.00 -17.93 10.72
CA SER A 758 56.15 -16.95 11.37
C SER A 758 56.89 -16.17 12.47
N VAL A 759 56.42 -14.96 12.73
CA VAL A 759 56.79 -14.12 13.87
C VAL A 759 55.52 -13.71 14.55
N SER A 760 55.40 -13.94 15.84
CA SER A 760 54.23 -13.60 16.65
C SER A 760 54.63 -12.89 17.93
N LEU A 761 53.85 -11.84 18.27
CA LEU A 761 53.91 -11.22 19.58
C LEU A 761 53.23 -12.14 20.58
N PHE A 762 53.89 -12.54 21.66
CA PHE A 762 53.25 -13.40 22.64
C PHE A 762 53.16 -12.78 24.05
N ASP A 763 54.00 -11.74 24.34
CA ASP A 763 53.89 -11.00 25.57
C ASP A 763 54.32 -9.52 25.42
N PHE A 764 53.60 -8.60 26.10
CA PHE A 764 53.94 -7.18 26.13
C PHE A 764 53.69 -6.56 27.52
N PHE A 765 54.75 -6.22 28.18
CA PHE A 765 54.70 -5.58 29.50
C PHE A 765 54.89 -4.10 29.38
N LYS A 766 53.79 -3.36 29.32
CA LYS A 766 53.70 -1.92 29.03
C LYS A 766 54.56 -1.07 29.99
N ALA A 767 54.55 -1.37 31.27
CA ALA A 767 55.26 -0.59 32.31
C ALA A 767 56.78 -0.52 32.12
N LYS A 768 57.36 -1.49 31.40
CA LYS A 768 58.81 -1.57 31.14
C LYS A 768 59.11 -1.50 29.64
N GLN A 769 58.10 -1.22 28.81
CA GLN A 769 58.26 -1.29 27.35
C GLN A 769 58.90 -2.58 26.89
N SER A 770 58.63 -3.71 27.59
CA SER A 770 59.19 -5.01 27.30
C SER A 770 58.25 -5.78 26.39
N LEU A 771 58.79 -6.24 25.27
CA LEU A 771 58.07 -6.97 24.24
C LEU A 771 58.72 -8.33 24.03
N ALA A 772 57.93 -9.39 23.96
CA ALA A 772 58.44 -10.73 23.68
C ALA A 772 57.82 -11.27 22.38
N ILE A 773 58.66 -11.65 21.44
CA ILE A 773 58.24 -12.23 20.15
C ILE A 773 58.67 -13.69 20.09
N ARG A 774 57.81 -14.50 19.49
CA ARG A 774 58.11 -15.87 19.11
C ARG A 774 58.40 -15.94 17.63
N ILE A 775 59.52 -16.52 17.27
CA ILE A 775 59.96 -16.71 15.90
C ILE A 775 59.93 -18.20 15.59
N THR A 776 59.15 -18.61 14.62
CA THR A 776 59.11 -19.97 14.11
C THR A 776 59.98 -20.06 12.87
N LEU A 777 60.94 -20.97 12.87
CA LEU A 777 61.86 -21.20 11.76
C LEU A 777 61.64 -22.60 11.19
N ALA A 778 61.62 -22.70 9.87
CA ALA A 778 61.43 -23.94 9.13
C ALA A 778 62.19 -23.89 7.79
N ALA A 779 62.79 -24.98 7.36
CA ALA A 779 63.30 -25.11 5.99
C ALA A 779 62.39 -26.02 5.18
N LYS A 780 62.27 -25.81 3.87
CA LYS A 780 61.42 -26.57 2.97
C LYS A 780 62.03 -27.90 2.51
N ASP A 781 63.29 -28.05 2.63
CA ASP A 781 64.12 -29.10 2.03
C ASP A 781 64.83 -29.98 3.07
N LYS A 782 64.89 -29.57 4.34
CA LYS A 782 65.61 -30.29 5.39
C LYS A 782 65.11 -29.96 6.80
N THR A 783 65.41 -30.78 7.79
CA THR A 783 65.31 -30.44 9.21
C THR A 783 66.42 -29.46 9.58
N LEU A 784 66.06 -28.35 10.25
CA LEU A 784 67.07 -27.37 10.71
C LEU A 784 67.83 -27.88 11.89
N GLU A 785 69.13 -27.64 11.86
CA GLU A 785 70.00 -27.90 13.00
C GLU A 785 70.03 -26.70 13.96
N SER A 786 70.15 -26.95 15.26
CA SER A 786 70.19 -25.86 16.27
C SER A 786 71.33 -24.85 16.01
N VAL A 787 72.48 -25.27 15.51
CA VAL A 787 73.60 -24.37 15.16
C VAL A 787 73.22 -23.40 13.99
N GLU A 788 72.48 -23.89 13.02
CA GLU A 788 71.96 -23.01 11.91
C GLU A 788 70.99 -21.99 12.40
N VAL A 789 70.05 -22.41 13.28
CA VAL A 789 69.05 -21.52 13.88
C VAL A 789 69.72 -20.46 14.75
N GLU A 790 70.71 -20.82 15.58
CA GLU A 790 71.40 -19.87 16.44
C GLU A 790 72.11 -18.78 15.63
N LYS A 791 72.77 -19.13 14.52
CA LYS A 791 73.43 -18.18 13.63
C LYS A 791 72.43 -17.17 13.00
N VAL A 792 71.22 -17.64 12.67
CA VAL A 792 70.17 -16.77 12.15
C VAL A 792 69.67 -15.88 13.26
N MET A 793 69.44 -16.42 14.46
CA MET A 793 68.99 -15.67 15.63
C MET A 793 69.98 -14.59 16.04
N GLU A 794 71.26 -14.87 16.06
CA GLU A 794 72.29 -13.86 16.32
C GLU A 794 72.26 -12.70 15.32
N LYS A 795 72.05 -12.98 14.03
CA LYS A 795 71.95 -11.96 13.04
C LYS A 795 70.71 -11.11 13.24
N ILE A 796 69.53 -11.74 13.54
CA ILE A 796 68.30 -11.05 13.83
C ILE A 796 68.45 -10.14 15.06
N ILE A 797 68.96 -10.64 16.16
CA ILE A 797 69.23 -9.92 17.41
C ILE A 797 70.12 -8.70 17.12
N SER A 798 71.29 -8.91 16.50
CA SER A 798 72.25 -7.86 16.19
C SER A 798 71.63 -6.77 15.27
N SER A 799 70.84 -7.18 14.31
CA SER A 799 70.13 -6.19 13.43
C SER A 799 69.05 -5.43 14.18
N LEU A 800 68.25 -6.07 15.02
CA LEU A 800 67.24 -5.42 15.87
C LEU A 800 67.88 -4.39 16.80
N GLU A 801 68.98 -4.75 17.47
CA GLU A 801 69.70 -3.80 18.33
C GLU A 801 70.31 -2.66 17.55
N LYS A 802 70.90 -2.91 16.39
CA LYS A 802 71.60 -1.91 15.58
C LYS A 802 70.64 -0.96 14.86
N GLU A 803 69.63 -1.50 14.19
CA GLU A 803 68.73 -0.70 13.35
C GLU A 803 67.59 -0.07 14.12
N LEU A 804 66.99 -0.80 15.09
CA LEU A 804 65.85 -0.32 15.86
C LEU A 804 66.16 0.09 17.29
N LYS A 805 67.45 -0.03 17.72
CA LYS A 805 67.95 0.37 19.04
C LYS A 805 67.17 -0.30 20.18
N VAL A 806 66.71 -1.54 19.98
CA VAL A 806 66.07 -2.32 21.02
C VAL A 806 67.15 -2.94 21.92
N GLU A 807 66.85 -3.18 23.17
CA GLU A 807 67.72 -3.88 24.11
C GLU A 807 67.20 -5.30 24.32
N VAL A 808 67.89 -6.31 23.75
CA VAL A 808 67.49 -7.71 23.89
C VAL A 808 67.95 -8.26 25.24
N ARG A 809 67.04 -8.82 26.00
CA ARG A 809 67.33 -9.46 27.26
C ARG A 809 67.92 -10.84 27.03
N LYS A 810 69.08 -11.09 27.60
CA LYS A 810 69.78 -12.38 27.54
C LYS A 810 69.17 -13.35 28.54
#